data_0e5919311ade3c4719a486efe18e58bf
#
_entry.id   0e5919311ade3c4719a486efe18e58bf
#
_cell.length_a   1.000
_cell.length_b   1.000
_cell.length_c   1.000
_cell.angle_alpha   90.00
_cell.angle_beta   90.00
_cell.angle_gamma   90.00
#
_symmetry.space_group_name_H-M   'P 1'
#
loop_
_entity.id
_entity.type
_entity.pdbx_description
1 polymer ?
#
loop_
_entity_poly.entity_id
_entity_poly.type
_entity_poly.pdbx_seq_one_letter_code
_entity_poly.pdbx_strand_id
1 'polypeptide(L)'
;NVNLGGTINVANHIATDANSEPVGVYGTNGVSINDTTSSFTVGDKSYGVILANPGMSRTNVYSNSASSNVTLGKESTFIYTEGASSVTNNATITSGTNEKIIAIYGKDGANIVNNGIIDLSQGIGNQGILVTGASNAINRGIIKIGKTDKSDPDNIVYGIGMAAVGGANISNERDIYVSGHLSIGMYGDDRGTTLRNSGNIYLDASSATTSDKIQTMMGVFVNNGAKFVNTGNITTTGSYRGNDNVQGIVGVAVLNGSTLENYGTINIDADNSYGVLIKGTANNKSIIKNYGEININGYKTYGVRYDVNSQGVSGDLPIASNATPGNVLPALNSGAGSITSGNGAKDYYAPTDPSKTVGGVGIVQLPNGRLAIQRNGVTLDDSQVQTIDYTTPYTNYAFSNFGVYVDTLGRTRPININGANSLGINSDLLIGTEFSVLTNSKNVIIGKQILQPFLNQINSGIFNFTPYSASLTWMATPEVDPSTQQITRVLMTKIPYTAFVDKTTNEYNFTDGLEQRYDVNSLDSREKEIFNKLNTIGNSEEALLAQAIDEMMGHQYANVQQRIFETGNLLNKEFTYLRNEWDTKSKNSNKIKAFGMQGEYKTDTAGIIDYKNKAYGFVYLNENETVKLGESSGWYLGAVKNKFDFSDIGGSKEEQNIVKAGAYKSMPLGKDHDNKLNWTVAAEGFFGTGDVSRKFLVVDDIFEAKSQFRSYGLGLRNEIRKNIRTSERTTISPYGSLKMEYGRFSGIKEDTGQVRLEIKSNDYYSIKPEVGVEFKYKQPIAVRTTFTAKLGLAYENELGKVGDVNNKARVRHTTADWFSIRGEKDDRRGNGKVDLNLGIENTRLGITVNAGYDTKGENIRGGLGFRVIY
;
A
#
# COMPACT_ATOMS: atom_id res chain seq x y z
N ASN A 1 -17.06 -13.70 38.11
CA ASN A 1 -16.03 -14.59 37.59
C ASN A 1 -16.45 -16.03 37.81
N VAL A 2 -16.40 -16.84 36.77
CA VAL A 2 -16.68 -18.27 36.77
C VAL A 2 -15.45 -19.02 36.29
N ASN A 3 -15.04 -20.04 37.04
CA ASN A 3 -13.97 -20.94 36.60
C ASN A 3 -14.60 -22.30 36.29
N LEU A 4 -14.38 -22.77 35.07
CA LEU A 4 -14.77 -24.11 34.64
C LEU A 4 -13.57 -25.03 34.70
N GLY A 5 -13.76 -26.28 35.12
CA GLY A 5 -12.70 -27.30 35.19
C GLY A 5 -13.25 -28.71 34.99
N GLY A 6 -12.34 -29.66 34.83
CA GLY A 6 -12.72 -31.06 34.62
C GLY A 6 -13.18 -31.36 33.20
N THR A 7 -14.26 -32.04 33.01
CA THR A 7 -14.85 -32.45 31.74
C THR A 7 -16.28 -31.95 31.61
N ILE A 8 -16.60 -31.32 30.47
CA ILE A 8 -17.98 -30.90 30.16
C ILE A 8 -18.44 -31.71 28.93
N ASN A 9 -19.62 -32.33 29.08
CA ASN A 9 -20.29 -33.04 28.00
C ASN A 9 -21.68 -32.45 27.80
N VAL A 10 -21.92 -31.81 26.64
CA VAL A 10 -23.24 -31.34 26.25
C VAL A 10 -23.95 -32.43 25.46
N ALA A 11 -25.19 -32.71 25.81
CA ALA A 11 -25.95 -33.78 25.14
C ALA A 11 -26.30 -33.41 23.69
N ASN A 12 -26.64 -34.41 22.90
CA ASN A 12 -27.25 -34.22 21.60
C ASN A 12 -28.64 -33.63 21.72
N HIS A 13 -29.04 -32.83 20.76
CA HIS A 13 -30.43 -32.39 20.63
C HIS A 13 -31.37 -33.60 20.42
N ILE A 14 -32.51 -33.59 21.07
CA ILE A 14 -33.53 -34.64 20.96
C ILE A 14 -34.60 -34.13 19.98
N ALA A 15 -34.77 -34.81 18.85
CA ALA A 15 -35.60 -34.40 17.73
C ALA A 15 -37.13 -34.29 18.05
N THR A 16 -37.58 -34.71 19.20
CA THR A 16 -38.98 -34.61 19.65
C THR A 16 -39.34 -33.27 20.29
N ASP A 17 -38.34 -32.42 20.55
CA ASP A 17 -38.53 -31.07 21.09
C ASP A 17 -37.75 -30.04 20.25
N ALA A 18 -38.46 -29.50 19.26
CA ALA A 18 -37.88 -28.57 18.29
C ALA A 18 -37.37 -27.23 18.92
N ASN A 19 -37.67 -26.96 20.20
CA ASN A 19 -37.31 -25.73 20.88
C ASN A 19 -36.21 -25.91 21.94
N SER A 20 -35.71 -27.10 22.14
CA SER A 20 -34.69 -27.39 23.18
C SER A 20 -33.33 -27.68 22.58
N GLU A 21 -32.59 -26.64 22.26
CA GLU A 21 -31.17 -26.79 21.87
C GLU A 21 -30.31 -26.89 23.13
N PRO A 22 -29.57 -28.00 23.38
CA PRO A 22 -28.72 -28.12 24.55
C PRO A 22 -27.61 -27.09 24.57
N VAL A 23 -27.40 -26.47 25.74
CA VAL A 23 -26.34 -25.47 25.96
C VAL A 23 -25.50 -25.91 27.15
N GLY A 24 -24.18 -25.96 26.96
CA GLY A 24 -23.28 -26.34 28.04
C GLY A 24 -23.08 -25.25 29.08
N VAL A 25 -22.80 -24.05 28.61
CA VAL A 25 -22.59 -22.87 29.45
C VAL A 25 -23.31 -21.66 28.87
N TYR A 26 -24.10 -20.97 29.71
CA TYR A 26 -24.76 -19.75 29.33
C TYR A 26 -24.27 -18.57 30.19
N GLY A 27 -23.81 -17.52 29.58
CA GLY A 27 -23.25 -16.32 30.22
C GLY A 27 -23.93 -15.04 29.77
N THR A 28 -24.24 -14.15 30.70
CA THR A 28 -24.84 -12.85 30.36
C THR A 28 -24.43 -11.77 31.38
N ASN A 29 -24.71 -10.52 31.08
CA ASN A 29 -24.59 -9.36 31.95
C ASN A 29 -23.20 -9.12 32.54
N GLY A 30 -22.18 -9.21 31.70
CA GLY A 30 -20.78 -8.92 32.07
C GLY A 30 -20.12 -10.08 32.85
N VAL A 31 -20.49 -11.32 32.55
CA VAL A 31 -19.84 -12.48 33.13
C VAL A 31 -18.42 -12.63 32.59
N SER A 32 -17.48 -13.05 33.43
CA SER A 32 -16.14 -13.46 33.04
C SER A 32 -15.98 -14.97 33.32
N ILE A 33 -15.76 -15.73 32.26
CA ILE A 33 -15.63 -17.19 32.32
C ILE A 33 -14.17 -17.56 31.93
N ASN A 34 -13.48 -18.19 32.86
CA ASN A 34 -12.18 -18.79 32.66
C ASN A 34 -12.38 -20.32 32.58
N ASP A 35 -12.20 -20.90 31.40
CA ASP A 35 -12.41 -22.30 31.13
C ASP A 35 -11.07 -23.05 31.13
N THR A 36 -10.86 -23.85 32.15
CA THR A 36 -9.70 -24.74 32.32
C THR A 36 -10.06 -26.22 32.18
N THR A 37 -11.18 -26.51 31.51
CA THR A 37 -11.60 -27.90 31.25
C THR A 37 -10.51 -28.63 30.45
N SER A 38 -10.26 -29.90 30.79
CA SER A 38 -9.34 -30.73 30.00
C SER A 38 -10.02 -31.27 28.74
N SER A 39 -11.35 -31.41 28.77
CA SER A 39 -12.17 -31.88 27.66
C SER A 39 -13.54 -31.20 27.68
N PHE A 40 -13.94 -30.74 26.50
CA PHE A 40 -15.27 -30.15 26.28
C PHE A 40 -15.91 -30.78 25.06
N THR A 41 -16.94 -31.60 25.26
CA THR A 41 -17.67 -32.25 24.16
C THR A 41 -19.00 -31.57 23.94
N VAL A 42 -19.28 -31.16 22.71
CA VAL A 42 -20.57 -30.60 22.28
C VAL A 42 -21.29 -31.60 21.42
N GLY A 43 -22.49 -31.99 21.82
CA GLY A 43 -23.31 -32.93 21.08
C GLY A 43 -23.87 -32.39 19.79
N ASP A 44 -24.57 -33.22 19.05
CA ASP A 44 -25.20 -32.83 17.79
C ASP A 44 -26.27 -31.74 18.00
N LYS A 45 -26.32 -30.74 17.12
CA LYS A 45 -27.29 -29.64 17.16
C LYS A 45 -27.34 -28.94 18.51
N SER A 46 -26.16 -28.68 19.10
CA SER A 46 -26.04 -28.16 20.44
C SER A 46 -25.02 -27.02 20.51
N TYR A 47 -25.07 -26.25 21.58
CA TYR A 47 -24.13 -25.15 21.84
C TYR A 47 -23.21 -25.51 23.02
N GLY A 48 -21.91 -25.26 22.87
CA GLY A 48 -20.97 -25.38 23.98
C GLY A 48 -21.12 -24.22 24.96
N VAL A 49 -20.93 -23.00 24.48
CA VAL A 49 -20.97 -21.76 25.25
C VAL A 49 -21.81 -20.71 24.54
N ILE A 50 -22.73 -20.12 25.21
CA ILE A 50 -23.49 -18.94 24.73
C ILE A 50 -23.18 -17.74 25.62
N LEU A 51 -22.74 -16.66 25.03
CA LEU A 51 -22.57 -15.37 25.68
C LEU A 51 -23.56 -14.36 25.08
N ALA A 52 -24.69 -14.16 25.78
CA ALA A 52 -25.73 -13.27 25.31
C ALA A 52 -25.64 -11.90 26.02
N ASN A 53 -25.47 -10.83 25.26
CA ASN A 53 -25.38 -9.47 25.80
C ASN A 53 -26.12 -8.41 24.96
N PRO A 54 -27.33 -8.67 24.50
CA PRO A 54 -28.05 -7.72 23.66
C PRO A 54 -28.39 -6.44 24.48
N GLY A 55 -27.84 -5.30 24.06
CA GLY A 55 -28.13 -4.00 24.65
C GLY A 55 -27.55 -3.75 26.05
N MET A 56 -26.62 -4.56 26.53
CA MET A 56 -25.98 -4.42 27.83
C MET A 56 -24.69 -3.59 27.78
N SER A 57 -24.43 -2.81 28.81
CA SER A 57 -23.22 -1.96 28.93
C SER A 57 -21.97 -2.71 29.40
N ARG A 58 -22.10 -3.94 29.88
CA ARG A 58 -21.01 -4.74 30.43
C ARG A 58 -20.60 -5.85 29.47
N THR A 59 -19.30 -5.97 29.23
CA THR A 59 -18.74 -6.98 28.32
C THR A 59 -18.70 -8.35 28.98
N ASN A 60 -19.24 -9.38 28.29
CA ASN A 60 -19.00 -10.77 28.65
C ASN A 60 -17.61 -11.17 28.21
N VAL A 61 -16.90 -11.94 29.00
CA VAL A 61 -15.55 -12.41 28.72
C VAL A 61 -15.50 -13.94 28.82
N TYR A 62 -14.94 -14.58 27.82
CA TYR A 62 -14.64 -16.01 27.83
C TYR A 62 -13.22 -16.25 27.38
N SER A 63 -12.52 -17.09 28.11
CA SER A 63 -11.18 -17.56 27.72
C SER A 63 -11.01 -19.02 28.12
N ASN A 64 -10.53 -19.86 27.21
CA ASN A 64 -10.19 -21.26 27.49
C ASN A 64 -8.68 -21.50 27.56
N SER A 65 -8.32 -22.66 28.10
CA SER A 65 -6.91 -23.09 28.25
C SER A 65 -6.35 -23.72 26.98
N ALA A 66 -5.06 -23.53 26.73
CA ALA A 66 -4.35 -24.23 25.65
C ALA A 66 -4.27 -25.75 25.82
N SER A 67 -4.46 -26.26 27.04
CA SER A 67 -4.52 -27.72 27.32
C SER A 67 -5.91 -28.32 27.13
N SER A 68 -6.92 -27.51 26.83
CA SER A 68 -8.28 -27.96 26.60
C SER A 68 -8.46 -28.56 25.21
N ASN A 69 -9.19 -29.68 25.12
CA ASN A 69 -9.61 -30.30 23.87
C ASN A 69 -11.12 -30.19 23.72
N VAL A 70 -11.55 -29.56 22.63
CA VAL A 70 -12.96 -29.40 22.31
C VAL A 70 -13.33 -30.32 21.14
N THR A 71 -14.37 -31.11 21.32
CA THR A 71 -14.90 -32.00 20.27
C THR A 71 -16.32 -31.55 19.91
N LEU A 72 -16.60 -31.38 18.62
CA LEU A 72 -17.87 -30.88 18.13
C LEU A 72 -18.68 -31.96 17.41
N GLY A 73 -19.93 -32.12 17.78
CA GLY A 73 -20.91 -32.92 17.07
C GLY A 73 -21.45 -32.26 15.81
N LYS A 74 -22.27 -32.99 15.07
CA LYS A 74 -22.89 -32.53 13.83
C LYS A 74 -23.79 -31.32 14.07
N GLU A 75 -23.72 -30.31 13.19
CA GLU A 75 -24.56 -29.09 13.23
C GLU A 75 -24.46 -28.33 14.57
N SER A 76 -23.34 -28.46 15.29
CA SER A 76 -23.14 -27.80 16.58
C SER A 76 -22.32 -26.52 16.47
N THR A 77 -22.42 -25.69 17.51
CA THR A 77 -21.60 -24.47 17.67
C THR A 77 -20.88 -24.53 19.02
N PHE A 78 -19.55 -24.39 19.04
CA PHE A 78 -18.85 -24.35 20.33
C PHE A 78 -19.10 -23.04 21.07
N ILE A 79 -18.84 -21.90 20.46
CA ILE A 79 -19.07 -20.61 21.09
C ILE A 79 -20.00 -19.76 20.20
N TYR A 80 -21.17 -19.42 20.75
CA TYR A 80 -22.03 -18.39 20.20
C TYR A 80 -21.95 -17.15 21.11
N THR A 81 -21.69 -16.00 20.52
CA THR A 81 -21.59 -14.75 21.29
C THR A 81 -22.28 -13.59 20.57
N GLU A 82 -23.06 -12.82 21.32
CA GLU A 82 -23.84 -11.71 20.80
C GLU A 82 -23.66 -10.46 21.65
N GLY A 83 -23.53 -9.30 21.02
CA GLY A 83 -23.36 -8.01 21.68
C GLY A 83 -21.94 -7.84 22.22
N ALA A 84 -21.79 -6.96 23.21
CA ALA A 84 -20.49 -6.64 23.81
C ALA A 84 -19.88 -7.85 24.52
N SER A 85 -19.08 -8.60 23.80
CA SER A 85 -18.43 -9.82 24.29
C SER A 85 -16.98 -9.91 23.79
N SER A 86 -16.12 -10.51 24.62
CA SER A 86 -14.72 -10.80 24.30
C SER A 86 -14.45 -12.29 24.47
N VAL A 87 -14.07 -12.96 23.41
CA VAL A 87 -13.78 -14.40 23.37
C VAL A 87 -12.32 -14.60 23.00
N THR A 88 -11.62 -15.38 23.81
CA THR A 88 -10.25 -15.84 23.50
C THR A 88 -10.24 -17.38 23.49
N ASN A 89 -10.02 -17.94 22.31
CA ASN A 89 -9.79 -19.39 22.17
C ASN A 89 -8.30 -19.71 22.16
N ASN A 90 -7.84 -20.45 23.17
CA ASN A 90 -6.49 -21.02 23.20
C ASN A 90 -6.49 -22.54 23.01
N ALA A 91 -7.65 -23.19 23.06
CA ALA A 91 -7.85 -24.62 22.99
C ALA A 91 -7.70 -25.20 21.58
N THR A 92 -7.60 -26.52 21.50
CA THR A 92 -7.75 -27.27 20.27
C THR A 92 -9.22 -27.66 20.09
N ILE A 93 -9.83 -27.19 18.99
CA ILE A 93 -11.22 -27.49 18.61
C ILE A 93 -11.18 -28.45 17.41
N THR A 94 -11.89 -29.57 17.49
CA THR A 94 -11.96 -30.56 16.43
C THR A 94 -13.40 -31.02 16.17
N SER A 95 -13.69 -31.38 14.94
CA SER A 95 -15.00 -31.91 14.52
C SER A 95 -14.94 -33.40 14.15
N GLY A 96 -13.72 -33.99 13.99
CA GLY A 96 -13.61 -35.26 13.28
C GLY A 96 -14.29 -35.18 11.91
N THR A 97 -15.09 -36.16 11.56
CA THR A 97 -15.86 -36.20 10.29
C THR A 97 -17.22 -35.51 10.35
N ASN A 98 -17.58 -34.90 11.46
CA ASN A 98 -18.86 -34.22 11.62
C ASN A 98 -18.98 -32.99 10.69
N GLU A 99 -20.22 -32.66 10.34
CA GLU A 99 -20.56 -31.71 9.31
C GLU A 99 -21.40 -30.52 9.84
N LYS A 100 -21.41 -29.42 9.05
CA LYS A 100 -22.24 -28.23 9.29
C LYS A 100 -22.03 -27.60 10.65
N ILE A 101 -20.77 -27.55 11.08
CA ILE A 101 -20.35 -27.01 12.37
C ILE A 101 -19.91 -25.55 12.20
N ILE A 102 -20.17 -24.74 13.22
CA ILE A 102 -19.55 -23.42 13.39
C ILE A 102 -18.74 -23.46 14.68
N ALA A 103 -17.41 -23.35 14.61
CA ALA A 103 -16.63 -23.43 15.84
C ALA A 103 -16.87 -22.19 16.72
N ILE A 104 -16.81 -20.99 16.16
CA ILE A 104 -17.06 -19.74 16.91
C ILE A 104 -17.92 -18.79 16.08
N TYR A 105 -19.06 -18.40 16.61
CA TYR A 105 -19.95 -17.42 15.99
C TYR A 105 -20.10 -16.17 16.85
N GLY A 106 -19.73 -15.02 16.31
CA GLY A 106 -19.86 -13.72 16.94
C GLY A 106 -20.80 -12.79 16.20
N LYS A 107 -21.69 -12.12 16.92
CA LYS A 107 -22.71 -11.26 16.37
C LYS A 107 -22.79 -9.91 17.09
N ASP A 108 -23.02 -8.83 16.35
CA ASP A 108 -23.43 -7.50 16.82
C ASP A 108 -22.53 -6.88 17.91
N GLY A 109 -21.20 -6.89 17.71
CA GLY A 109 -20.24 -6.26 18.62
C GLY A 109 -19.32 -7.23 19.36
N ALA A 110 -19.32 -8.50 18.98
CA ALA A 110 -18.42 -9.51 19.53
C ALA A 110 -16.95 -9.27 19.08
N ASN A 111 -16.00 -9.49 19.98
CA ASN A 111 -14.58 -9.49 19.70
C ASN A 111 -13.99 -10.89 19.98
N ILE A 112 -13.44 -11.52 18.95
CA ILE A 112 -12.96 -12.90 18.99
C ILE A 112 -11.46 -12.92 18.68
N VAL A 113 -10.68 -13.64 19.49
CA VAL A 113 -9.28 -13.95 19.24
C VAL A 113 -9.09 -15.47 19.29
N ASN A 114 -8.60 -16.05 18.21
CA ASN A 114 -8.19 -17.44 18.18
C ASN A 114 -6.65 -17.53 18.25
N ASN A 115 -6.12 -18.04 19.36
CA ASN A 115 -4.70 -18.38 19.53
C ASN A 115 -4.45 -19.92 19.40
N GLY A 116 -5.53 -20.73 19.49
CA GLY A 116 -5.48 -22.19 19.48
C GLY A 116 -5.57 -22.78 18.08
N ILE A 117 -5.97 -24.03 18.03
CA ILE A 117 -6.16 -24.78 16.77
C ILE A 117 -7.66 -25.03 16.57
N ILE A 118 -8.15 -24.69 15.38
CA ILE A 118 -9.50 -25.08 14.93
C ILE A 118 -9.31 -26.01 13.74
N ASP A 119 -9.45 -27.32 13.95
CA ASP A 119 -9.29 -28.34 12.91
C ASP A 119 -10.64 -28.98 12.55
N LEU A 120 -11.21 -28.50 11.46
CA LEU A 120 -12.46 -28.97 10.89
C LEU A 120 -12.25 -29.60 9.51
N SER A 121 -11.03 -29.99 9.19
CA SER A 121 -10.61 -30.39 7.83
C SER A 121 -11.19 -31.74 7.38
N GLN A 122 -11.56 -32.60 8.30
CA GLN A 122 -12.12 -33.93 7.98
C GLN A 122 -13.63 -33.92 7.75
N GLY A 123 -14.32 -32.87 8.17
CA GLY A 123 -15.76 -32.72 8.02
C GLY A 123 -16.17 -31.95 6.75
N ILE A 124 -17.46 -31.76 6.55
CA ILE A 124 -18.06 -31.19 5.35
C ILE A 124 -18.95 -30.00 5.76
N GLY A 125 -18.82 -28.86 5.05
CA GLY A 125 -19.65 -27.67 5.28
C GLY A 125 -19.40 -27.00 6.63
N ASN A 126 -18.18 -27.12 7.17
CA ASN A 126 -17.83 -26.56 8.46
C ASN A 126 -17.26 -25.16 8.34
N GLN A 127 -17.49 -24.33 9.38
CA GLN A 127 -17.00 -22.96 9.48
C GLN A 127 -16.15 -22.81 10.75
N GLY A 128 -14.96 -22.22 10.62
CA GLY A 128 -14.08 -21.96 11.75
C GLY A 128 -14.60 -20.82 12.60
N ILE A 129 -14.57 -19.60 12.05
CA ILE A 129 -15.04 -18.38 12.73
C ILE A 129 -16.00 -17.64 11.81
N LEU A 130 -17.20 -17.35 12.31
CA LEU A 130 -18.18 -16.51 11.65
C LEU A 130 -18.44 -15.27 12.50
N VAL A 131 -18.37 -14.08 11.91
CA VAL A 131 -18.73 -12.82 12.56
C VAL A 131 -19.67 -11.99 11.71
N THR A 132 -20.66 -11.38 12.38
CA THR A 132 -21.66 -10.54 11.72
C THR A 132 -21.86 -9.21 12.44
N GLY A 133 -22.36 -8.21 11.74
CA GLY A 133 -22.58 -6.87 12.28
C GLY A 133 -21.27 -6.19 12.68
N ALA A 134 -21.28 -5.39 13.74
CA ALA A 134 -20.09 -4.64 14.20
C ALA A 134 -19.05 -5.49 14.94
N SER A 135 -18.93 -6.78 14.61
CA SER A 135 -18.05 -7.73 15.29
C SER A 135 -16.66 -7.80 14.64
N ASN A 136 -15.67 -8.23 15.44
CA ASN A 136 -14.30 -8.40 15.00
C ASN A 136 -13.76 -9.79 15.36
N ALA A 137 -12.96 -10.39 14.48
CA ALA A 137 -12.25 -11.62 14.79
C ALA A 137 -10.80 -11.60 14.29
N ILE A 138 -9.90 -12.13 15.11
CA ILE A 138 -8.46 -12.25 14.81
C ILE A 138 -8.04 -13.70 14.97
N ASN A 139 -7.42 -14.26 13.93
CA ASN A 139 -6.76 -15.56 14.00
C ASN A 139 -5.26 -15.39 14.20
N ARG A 140 -4.75 -15.79 15.36
CA ARG A 140 -3.32 -15.93 15.72
C ARG A 140 -2.91 -17.38 15.89
N GLY A 141 -3.85 -18.30 15.70
CA GLY A 141 -3.66 -19.73 15.76
C GLY A 141 -3.72 -20.38 14.38
N ILE A 142 -4.13 -21.62 14.34
CA ILE A 142 -4.26 -22.42 13.11
C ILE A 142 -5.73 -22.74 12.89
N ILE A 143 -6.21 -22.51 11.65
CA ILE A 143 -7.53 -22.93 11.21
C ILE A 143 -7.36 -23.90 10.04
N LYS A 144 -8.03 -25.06 10.07
CA LYS A 144 -8.05 -26.03 8.98
C LYS A 144 -9.47 -26.36 8.59
N ILE A 145 -9.77 -26.23 7.30
CA ILE A 145 -11.12 -26.38 6.73
C ILE A 145 -11.13 -27.44 5.64
N GLY A 146 -12.20 -28.25 5.64
CA GLY A 146 -12.51 -29.25 4.65
C GLY A 146 -13.48 -28.75 3.58
N LYS A 147 -14.01 -29.69 2.80
CA LYS A 147 -14.87 -29.44 1.64
C LYS A 147 -16.25 -28.86 1.99
N THR A 148 -16.86 -28.25 1.00
CA THR A 148 -18.24 -27.72 1.04
C THR A 148 -19.26 -28.84 0.93
N ASP A 149 -20.39 -28.72 1.62
CA ASP A 149 -21.54 -29.60 1.46
C ASP A 149 -22.39 -29.17 0.25
N LYS A 150 -22.50 -30.05 -0.73
CA LYS A 150 -23.31 -29.89 -1.92
C LYS A 150 -24.45 -30.95 -1.99
N SER A 151 -24.73 -31.64 -0.93
CA SER A 151 -25.74 -32.69 -0.90
C SER A 151 -27.14 -32.16 -1.25
N ASP A 152 -27.39 -30.92 -0.92
CA ASP A 152 -28.56 -30.14 -1.31
C ASP A 152 -28.16 -29.01 -2.26
N PRO A 153 -28.48 -29.03 -3.57
CA PRO A 153 -28.14 -27.97 -4.51
C PRO A 153 -28.75 -26.61 -4.19
N ASP A 154 -29.91 -26.59 -3.50
CA ASP A 154 -30.62 -25.39 -3.10
C ASP A 154 -30.09 -24.79 -1.80
N ASN A 155 -29.36 -25.59 -0.98
CA ASN A 155 -28.79 -25.19 0.30
C ASN A 155 -27.32 -25.62 0.43
N ILE A 156 -26.44 -25.02 -0.35
CA ILE A 156 -24.99 -25.29 -0.28
C ILE A 156 -24.41 -24.70 1.01
N VAL A 157 -23.80 -25.54 1.83
CA VAL A 157 -23.10 -25.11 3.06
C VAL A 157 -21.61 -25.14 2.83
N TYR A 158 -21.01 -23.94 2.73
CA TYR A 158 -19.60 -23.81 2.41
C TYR A 158 -18.69 -24.14 3.59
N GLY A 159 -17.60 -24.82 3.29
CA GLY A 159 -16.45 -24.95 4.20
C GLY A 159 -15.70 -23.62 4.21
N ILE A 160 -15.66 -22.91 5.36
CA ILE A 160 -15.07 -21.58 5.46
C ILE A 160 -14.17 -21.46 6.68
N GLY A 161 -12.94 -20.98 6.49
CA GLY A 161 -12.02 -20.72 7.61
C GLY A 161 -12.49 -19.59 8.51
N MET A 162 -12.64 -18.41 7.94
CA MET A 162 -13.16 -17.21 8.62
C MET A 162 -14.17 -16.50 7.72
N ALA A 163 -15.30 -16.12 8.27
CA ALA A 163 -16.34 -15.37 7.56
C ALA A 163 -16.71 -14.06 8.28
N ALA A 164 -16.89 -12.99 7.51
CA ALA A 164 -17.38 -11.70 7.99
C ALA A 164 -18.51 -11.19 7.09
N VAL A 165 -19.61 -10.74 7.68
CA VAL A 165 -20.81 -10.27 6.98
C VAL A 165 -21.37 -9.04 7.69
N GLY A 166 -22.03 -8.15 6.94
CA GLY A 166 -22.79 -7.04 7.51
C GLY A 166 -21.94 -5.99 8.24
N GLY A 167 -20.75 -5.67 7.72
CA GLY A 167 -19.85 -4.67 8.30
C GLY A 167 -18.87 -5.19 9.35
N ALA A 168 -18.79 -6.50 9.54
CA ALA A 168 -17.83 -7.13 10.44
C ALA A 168 -16.39 -7.10 9.89
N ASN A 169 -15.41 -7.29 10.78
CA ASN A 169 -14.00 -7.32 10.41
C ASN A 169 -13.33 -8.62 10.82
N ILE A 170 -12.52 -9.19 9.94
CA ILE A 170 -11.68 -10.36 10.27
C ILE A 170 -10.22 -10.14 9.87
N SER A 171 -9.31 -10.65 10.68
CA SER A 171 -7.88 -10.62 10.43
C SER A 171 -7.25 -11.99 10.62
N ASN A 172 -6.57 -12.48 9.60
CA ASN A 172 -5.70 -13.64 9.73
C ASN A 172 -4.25 -13.17 9.93
N GLU A 173 -3.68 -13.49 11.10
CA GLU A 173 -2.30 -13.15 11.46
C GLU A 173 -1.38 -14.40 11.47
N ARG A 174 -1.93 -15.61 11.24
CA ARG A 174 -1.15 -16.84 11.18
C ARG A 174 -1.61 -17.74 10.03
N ASP A 175 -2.05 -18.98 10.28
CA ASP A 175 -2.23 -19.97 9.22
C ASP A 175 -3.70 -20.41 9.07
N ILE A 176 -4.17 -20.42 7.82
CA ILE A 176 -5.41 -21.05 7.43
C ILE A 176 -5.10 -22.11 6.36
N TYR A 177 -5.50 -23.35 6.58
CA TYR A 177 -5.37 -24.46 5.63
C TYR A 177 -6.73 -24.78 5.03
N VAL A 178 -6.80 -24.77 3.73
CA VAL A 178 -8.03 -25.00 2.95
C VAL A 178 -7.87 -26.27 2.10
N SER A 179 -8.81 -27.19 2.20
CA SER A 179 -8.80 -28.43 1.44
C SER A 179 -10.17 -28.80 0.90
N GLY A 180 -10.22 -29.42 -0.26
CA GLY A 180 -11.44 -29.90 -0.90
C GLY A 180 -12.20 -28.87 -1.75
N HIS A 181 -13.24 -29.32 -2.43
CA HIS A 181 -13.95 -28.49 -3.40
C HIS A 181 -14.80 -27.39 -2.75
N LEU A 182 -14.88 -26.24 -3.40
CA LEU A 182 -15.62 -25.02 -3.01
C LEU A 182 -15.29 -24.49 -1.61
N SER A 183 -14.22 -24.96 -0.96
CA SER A 183 -13.81 -24.45 0.34
C SER A 183 -13.21 -23.06 0.21
N ILE A 184 -13.37 -22.24 1.24
CA ILE A 184 -12.96 -20.84 1.26
C ILE A 184 -12.13 -20.58 2.53
N GLY A 185 -10.94 -19.99 2.37
CA GLY A 185 -10.11 -19.60 3.51
C GLY A 185 -10.72 -18.44 4.28
N MET A 186 -11.01 -17.33 3.60
CA MET A 186 -11.68 -16.15 4.19
C MET A 186 -12.82 -15.68 3.28
N TYR A 187 -13.97 -15.44 3.90
CA TYR A 187 -15.18 -14.97 3.21
C TYR A 187 -15.62 -13.61 3.76
N GLY A 188 -15.94 -12.70 2.87
CA GLY A 188 -16.48 -11.39 3.22
C GLY A 188 -17.64 -10.98 2.34
N ASP A 189 -18.71 -10.51 2.97
CA ASP A 189 -19.89 -10.02 2.27
C ASP A 189 -20.37 -8.70 2.86
N ASP A 190 -21.01 -7.91 2.04
CA ASP A 190 -21.59 -6.60 2.34
C ASP A 190 -20.59 -5.44 2.48
N ARG A 191 -21.12 -4.28 2.14
CA ARG A 191 -20.40 -3.02 2.24
C ARG A 191 -20.05 -2.70 3.70
N GLY A 192 -18.81 -2.27 3.95
CA GLY A 192 -18.28 -2.02 5.29
C GLY A 192 -17.54 -3.20 5.91
N THR A 193 -17.73 -4.41 5.35
CA THR A 193 -16.99 -5.61 5.77
C THR A 193 -15.53 -5.52 5.31
N THR A 194 -14.60 -5.81 6.23
CA THR A 194 -13.16 -5.76 5.93
C THR A 194 -12.46 -7.05 6.35
N LEU A 195 -11.70 -7.62 5.43
CA LEU A 195 -10.84 -8.78 5.64
C LEU A 195 -9.38 -8.34 5.56
N ARG A 196 -8.53 -8.85 6.42
CA ARG A 196 -7.07 -8.65 6.40
C ARG A 196 -6.35 -9.99 6.50
N ASN A 197 -5.33 -10.18 5.69
CA ASN A 197 -4.42 -11.30 5.80
C ASN A 197 -2.99 -10.79 5.95
N SER A 198 -2.36 -11.04 7.07
CA SER A 198 -0.92 -10.84 7.29
C SER A 198 -0.18 -12.15 7.57
N GLY A 199 -0.90 -13.25 7.69
CA GLY A 199 -0.39 -14.60 7.83
C GLY A 199 -0.38 -15.37 6.50
N ASN A 200 -0.61 -16.69 6.58
CA ASN A 200 -0.62 -17.57 5.42
C ASN A 200 -1.99 -18.21 5.21
N ILE A 201 -2.39 -18.32 3.97
CA ILE A 201 -3.54 -19.14 3.54
C ILE A 201 -3.01 -20.19 2.58
N TYR A 202 -3.07 -21.45 3.00
CA TYR A 202 -2.60 -22.61 2.25
C TYR A 202 -3.77 -23.30 1.55
N LEU A 203 -3.67 -23.45 0.24
CA LEU A 203 -4.66 -24.10 -0.60
C LEU A 203 -4.12 -25.48 -1.03
N ASP A 204 -4.69 -26.55 -0.52
CA ASP A 204 -4.20 -27.90 -0.79
C ASP A 204 -4.58 -28.36 -2.20
N ALA A 205 -3.69 -28.10 -3.15
CA ALA A 205 -3.83 -28.50 -4.53
C ALA A 205 -3.78 -30.03 -4.72
N SER A 206 -3.23 -30.78 -3.76
CA SER A 206 -3.13 -32.26 -3.81
C SER A 206 -4.40 -32.93 -3.34
N SER A 207 -5.33 -32.22 -2.71
CA SER A 207 -6.61 -32.81 -2.23
C SER A 207 -7.59 -33.12 -3.37
N ALA A 208 -7.24 -32.85 -4.62
CA ALA A 208 -7.96 -33.26 -5.80
C ALA A 208 -7.78 -34.76 -6.06
N THR A 209 -8.72 -35.54 -5.59
CA THR A 209 -8.84 -36.94 -6.08
C THR A 209 -9.63 -36.95 -7.38
N THR A 210 -9.42 -37.99 -8.20
CA THR A 210 -10.05 -38.16 -9.52
C THR A 210 -11.58 -38.24 -9.49
N SER A 211 -12.18 -38.42 -8.33
CA SER A 211 -13.64 -38.51 -8.13
C SER A 211 -14.25 -37.19 -7.61
N ASP A 212 -13.53 -36.44 -6.80
CA ASP A 212 -13.94 -35.11 -6.29
C ASP A 212 -13.07 -34.04 -6.95
N LYS A 213 -13.46 -33.65 -8.15
CA LYS A 213 -12.74 -32.58 -8.85
C LYS A 213 -12.62 -31.35 -7.96
N ILE A 214 -11.44 -30.79 -7.85
CA ILE A 214 -11.28 -29.48 -7.21
C ILE A 214 -12.13 -28.51 -8.01
N GLN A 215 -13.30 -28.18 -7.51
CA GLN A 215 -14.13 -27.15 -8.11
C GLN A 215 -13.99 -25.92 -7.25
N THR A 216 -13.26 -24.94 -7.76
CA THR A 216 -13.29 -23.58 -7.22
C THR A 216 -12.95 -23.49 -5.72
N MET A 217 -11.87 -24.16 -5.27
CA MET A 217 -11.29 -23.88 -3.96
C MET A 217 -10.77 -22.42 -3.97
N MET A 218 -11.04 -21.66 -2.92
CA MET A 218 -10.69 -20.24 -2.89
C MET A 218 -9.89 -19.89 -1.63
N GLY A 219 -8.82 -19.10 -1.81
CA GLY A 219 -8.12 -18.52 -0.66
C GLY A 219 -9.00 -17.48 0.03
N VAL A 220 -9.50 -16.52 -0.73
CA VAL A 220 -10.37 -15.46 -0.23
C VAL A 220 -11.50 -15.20 -1.23
N PHE A 221 -12.69 -14.95 -0.69
CA PHE A 221 -13.85 -14.56 -1.46
C PHE A 221 -14.47 -13.30 -0.85
N VAL A 222 -14.53 -12.22 -1.61
CA VAL A 222 -15.18 -10.96 -1.21
C VAL A 222 -16.27 -10.56 -2.19
N ASN A 223 -17.42 -10.17 -1.63
CA ASN A 223 -18.63 -9.89 -2.38
C ASN A 223 -19.37 -8.63 -1.88
N ASN A 224 -20.24 -8.06 -2.70
CA ASN A 224 -21.17 -6.97 -2.37
C ASN A 224 -20.53 -5.74 -1.69
N GLY A 225 -19.33 -5.35 -2.15
CA GLY A 225 -18.65 -4.14 -1.65
C GLY A 225 -17.75 -4.38 -0.43
N ALA A 226 -17.49 -5.63 -0.05
CA ALA A 226 -16.51 -5.95 0.97
C ALA A 226 -15.08 -5.62 0.51
N LYS A 227 -14.18 -5.37 1.47
CA LYS A 227 -12.78 -5.05 1.22
C LYS A 227 -11.85 -6.13 1.75
N PHE A 228 -10.87 -6.53 0.94
CA PHE A 228 -9.79 -7.42 1.36
C PHE A 228 -8.43 -6.74 1.19
N VAL A 229 -7.59 -6.83 2.23
CA VAL A 229 -6.20 -6.35 2.22
C VAL A 229 -5.29 -7.54 2.52
N ASN A 230 -4.40 -7.86 1.60
CA ASN A 230 -3.39 -8.90 1.75
C ASN A 230 -2.01 -8.30 1.94
N THR A 231 -1.36 -8.60 3.07
CA THR A 231 0.05 -8.31 3.33
C THR A 231 0.87 -9.57 3.59
N GLY A 232 0.20 -10.73 3.65
CA GLY A 232 0.77 -12.05 3.86
C GLY A 232 0.80 -12.89 2.58
N ASN A 233 0.70 -14.20 2.73
CA ASN A 233 0.80 -15.15 1.62
C ASN A 233 -0.51 -15.92 1.41
N ILE A 234 -0.89 -16.10 0.15
CA ILE A 234 -1.91 -17.03 -0.29
C ILE A 234 -1.20 -17.99 -1.25
N THR A 235 -1.09 -19.24 -0.90
CA THR A 235 -0.25 -20.16 -1.67
C THR A 235 -0.84 -21.56 -1.77
N THR A 236 -0.71 -22.18 -2.93
CA THR A 236 -1.00 -23.61 -3.07
C THR A 236 0.08 -24.45 -2.40
N THR A 237 -0.35 -25.55 -1.75
CA THR A 237 0.53 -26.62 -1.31
C THR A 237 0.38 -27.81 -2.27
N GLY A 238 1.51 -28.33 -2.77
CA GLY A 238 1.48 -29.27 -3.89
C GLY A 238 1.10 -28.60 -5.19
N SER A 239 0.83 -29.39 -6.22
CA SER A 239 0.40 -28.91 -7.54
C SER A 239 -0.73 -29.76 -8.09
N TYR A 240 -1.63 -29.12 -8.84
CA TYR A 240 -2.70 -29.80 -9.56
C TYR A 240 -2.45 -29.70 -11.07
N ARG A 241 -2.44 -30.85 -11.75
CA ARG A 241 -2.24 -30.97 -13.21
C ARG A 241 -3.36 -31.80 -13.82
N GLY A 242 -4.56 -31.29 -13.71
CA GLY A 242 -5.75 -31.86 -14.31
C GLY A 242 -6.13 -31.08 -15.57
N ASN A 243 -5.89 -31.65 -16.72
CA ASN A 243 -6.17 -31.01 -18.03
C ASN A 243 -7.67 -31.07 -18.38
N ASP A 244 -8.55 -30.97 -17.39
CA ASP A 244 -9.99 -30.93 -17.59
C ASP A 244 -10.51 -29.48 -17.63
N ASN A 245 -11.72 -29.29 -18.16
CA ASN A 245 -12.34 -27.98 -18.31
C ASN A 245 -13.01 -27.48 -17.01
N VAL A 246 -12.60 -28.01 -15.86
CA VAL A 246 -13.15 -27.64 -14.56
C VAL A 246 -12.28 -26.56 -13.94
N GLN A 247 -12.92 -25.51 -13.49
CA GLN A 247 -12.23 -24.44 -12.76
C GLN A 247 -11.54 -25.01 -11.52
N GLY A 248 -10.22 -24.77 -11.41
CA GLY A 248 -9.40 -25.24 -10.32
C GLY A 248 -9.42 -24.31 -9.10
N ILE A 249 -8.28 -23.78 -8.76
CA ILE A 249 -8.08 -22.96 -7.56
C ILE A 249 -8.19 -21.48 -7.90
N VAL A 250 -8.76 -20.69 -6.98
CA VAL A 250 -8.78 -19.22 -7.05
C VAL A 250 -8.07 -18.65 -5.83
N GLY A 251 -7.01 -17.88 -6.02
CA GLY A 251 -6.34 -17.22 -4.91
C GLY A 251 -7.26 -16.22 -4.21
N VAL A 252 -7.79 -15.26 -4.95
CA VAL A 252 -8.77 -14.27 -4.45
C VAL A 252 -9.88 -14.05 -5.47
N ALA A 253 -11.13 -14.20 -5.04
CA ALA A 253 -12.30 -13.83 -5.81
C ALA A 253 -12.87 -12.48 -5.32
N VAL A 254 -13.02 -11.51 -6.24
CA VAL A 254 -13.45 -10.13 -5.96
C VAL A 254 -14.69 -9.81 -6.78
N LEU A 255 -15.84 -9.80 -6.13
CA LEU A 255 -17.14 -9.73 -6.80
C LEU A 255 -17.95 -8.51 -6.38
N ASN A 256 -18.83 -8.08 -7.27
CA ASN A 256 -19.93 -7.16 -6.99
C ASN A 256 -19.54 -5.89 -6.20
N GLY A 257 -18.59 -5.12 -6.72
CA GLY A 257 -18.17 -3.86 -6.12
C GLY A 257 -17.18 -3.97 -4.97
N SER A 258 -16.61 -5.16 -4.76
CA SER A 258 -15.61 -5.41 -3.73
C SER A 258 -14.23 -4.92 -4.15
N THR A 259 -13.34 -4.79 -3.17
CA THR A 259 -11.98 -4.28 -3.38
C THR A 259 -10.94 -5.25 -2.85
N LEU A 260 -9.92 -5.54 -3.66
CA LEU A 260 -8.67 -6.17 -3.26
C LEU A 260 -7.54 -5.13 -3.24
N GLU A 261 -6.81 -5.07 -2.14
CA GLU A 261 -5.50 -4.41 -2.06
C GLU A 261 -4.46 -5.48 -1.70
N ASN A 262 -3.61 -5.86 -2.67
CA ASN A 262 -2.58 -6.88 -2.47
C ASN A 262 -1.20 -6.22 -2.32
N TYR A 263 -0.60 -6.35 -1.15
CA TYR A 263 0.78 -5.96 -0.82
C TYR A 263 1.67 -7.18 -0.55
N GLY A 264 1.07 -8.36 -0.44
CA GLY A 264 1.73 -9.63 -0.18
C GLY A 264 1.89 -10.48 -1.43
N THR A 265 1.90 -11.80 -1.25
CA THR A 265 2.15 -12.76 -2.33
C THR A 265 0.94 -13.67 -2.54
N ILE A 266 0.57 -13.91 -3.80
CA ILE A 266 -0.43 -14.89 -4.23
C ILE A 266 0.27 -15.87 -5.16
N ASN A 267 0.46 -17.14 -4.72
CA ASN A 267 1.14 -18.18 -5.48
C ASN A 267 0.18 -19.31 -5.83
N ILE A 268 -0.12 -19.51 -7.09
CA ILE A 268 -1.04 -20.53 -7.57
C ILE A 268 -0.30 -21.49 -8.52
N ASP A 269 -0.07 -22.71 -8.08
CA ASP A 269 0.52 -23.79 -8.86
C ASP A 269 -0.53 -24.87 -9.15
N ALA A 270 -1.40 -24.58 -10.10
CA ALA A 270 -2.51 -25.47 -10.47
C ALA A 270 -3.03 -25.15 -11.88
N ASP A 271 -3.50 -26.18 -12.61
CA ASP A 271 -4.14 -25.99 -13.90
C ASP A 271 -5.55 -25.41 -13.75
N ASN A 272 -6.07 -24.75 -14.79
CA ASN A 272 -7.41 -24.13 -14.88
C ASN A 272 -7.73 -23.20 -13.69
N SER A 273 -6.75 -22.49 -13.19
CA SER A 273 -6.79 -21.73 -11.94
C SER A 273 -6.58 -20.23 -12.14
N TYR A 274 -6.81 -19.45 -11.11
CA TYR A 274 -6.67 -18.01 -11.16
C TYR A 274 -5.95 -17.48 -9.93
N GLY A 275 -5.01 -16.56 -10.10
CA GLY A 275 -4.46 -15.78 -9.00
C GLY A 275 -5.56 -14.91 -8.40
N VAL A 276 -6.22 -14.11 -9.25
CA VAL A 276 -7.38 -13.29 -8.89
C VAL A 276 -8.49 -13.47 -9.93
N LEU A 277 -9.69 -13.73 -9.46
CA LEU A 277 -10.92 -13.69 -10.25
C LEU A 277 -11.68 -12.43 -9.92
N ILE A 278 -11.96 -11.58 -10.91
CA ILE A 278 -12.74 -10.35 -10.71
C ILE A 278 -14.03 -10.38 -11.50
N LYS A 279 -15.11 -9.93 -10.87
CA LYS A 279 -16.43 -9.77 -11.45
C LYS A 279 -17.12 -8.53 -10.91
N GLY A 280 -17.74 -7.76 -11.77
CA GLY A 280 -18.51 -6.59 -11.39
C GLY A 280 -19.57 -6.25 -12.43
N THR A 281 -20.33 -5.20 -12.18
CA THR A 281 -21.31 -4.65 -13.12
C THR A 281 -21.01 -3.18 -13.41
N ALA A 282 -21.60 -2.60 -14.42
CA ALA A 282 -21.43 -1.19 -14.79
C ALA A 282 -21.70 -0.21 -13.62
N ASN A 283 -22.64 -0.57 -12.75
CA ASN A 283 -23.03 0.25 -11.59
C ASN A 283 -22.37 -0.18 -10.28
N ASN A 284 -21.69 -1.32 -10.26
CA ASN A 284 -21.04 -1.87 -9.06
C ASN A 284 -19.69 -2.49 -9.42
N LYS A 285 -18.73 -1.61 -9.65
CA LYS A 285 -17.40 -1.96 -10.16
C LYS A 285 -16.53 -2.56 -9.06
N SER A 286 -16.00 -3.75 -9.30
CA SER A 286 -14.97 -4.34 -8.44
C SER A 286 -13.60 -3.75 -8.74
N ILE A 287 -12.74 -3.66 -7.72
CA ILE A 287 -11.44 -2.98 -7.81
C ILE A 287 -10.34 -3.93 -7.35
N ILE A 288 -9.26 -4.02 -8.13
CA ILE A 288 -8.01 -4.67 -7.73
C ILE A 288 -6.90 -3.61 -7.70
N LYS A 289 -6.15 -3.60 -6.60
CA LYS A 289 -4.92 -2.82 -6.45
C LYS A 289 -3.80 -3.79 -6.08
N ASN A 290 -2.92 -4.07 -7.04
CA ASN A 290 -1.82 -5.00 -6.82
C ASN A 290 -0.50 -4.25 -6.62
N TYR A 291 0.00 -4.24 -5.40
CA TYR A 291 1.31 -3.68 -5.02
C TYR A 291 2.32 -4.79 -4.65
N GLY A 292 1.84 -6.02 -4.55
CA GLY A 292 2.62 -7.21 -4.23
C GLY A 292 2.84 -8.10 -5.45
N GLU A 293 2.99 -9.40 -5.21
CA GLU A 293 3.31 -10.39 -6.23
C GLU A 293 2.14 -11.34 -6.47
N ILE A 294 1.90 -11.66 -7.74
CA ILE A 294 0.99 -12.73 -8.16
C ILE A 294 1.80 -13.69 -9.02
N ASN A 295 2.11 -14.87 -8.49
CA ASN A 295 2.89 -15.88 -9.17
C ASN A 295 1.98 -17.05 -9.54
N ILE A 296 1.92 -17.38 -10.80
CA ILE A 296 1.04 -18.44 -11.32
C ILE A 296 1.81 -19.44 -12.16
N ASN A 297 1.44 -20.70 -12.04
CA ASN A 297 2.04 -21.81 -12.76
C ASN A 297 0.96 -22.84 -13.09
N GLY A 298 0.81 -23.19 -14.34
CA GLY A 298 -0.17 -24.18 -14.78
C GLY A 298 -0.79 -23.88 -16.14
N TYR A 299 -1.35 -24.92 -16.76
CA TYR A 299 -2.04 -24.80 -18.03
C TYR A 299 -3.42 -24.15 -17.86
N LYS A 300 -3.81 -23.23 -18.73
CA LYS A 300 -5.03 -22.43 -18.63
C LYS A 300 -5.19 -21.69 -17.28
N THR A 301 -4.08 -21.30 -16.69
CA THR A 301 -4.05 -20.53 -15.44
C THR A 301 -3.74 -19.07 -15.73
N TYR A 302 -4.40 -18.17 -15.03
CA TYR A 302 -4.30 -16.74 -15.27
C TYR A 302 -3.99 -15.99 -13.97
N GLY A 303 -3.12 -15.01 -14.03
CA GLY A 303 -2.81 -14.15 -12.91
C GLY A 303 -4.03 -13.37 -12.45
N VAL A 304 -4.68 -12.69 -13.39
CA VAL A 304 -5.98 -12.04 -13.20
C VAL A 304 -6.94 -12.49 -14.28
N ARG A 305 -8.10 -12.96 -13.89
CA ARG A 305 -9.20 -13.29 -14.80
C ARG A 305 -10.40 -12.44 -14.52
N TYR A 306 -10.91 -11.81 -15.58
CA TYR A 306 -12.22 -11.16 -15.58
C TYR A 306 -13.29 -12.20 -15.94
N ASP A 307 -14.31 -12.33 -15.11
CA ASP A 307 -15.48 -13.13 -15.49
C ASP A 307 -16.20 -12.46 -16.65
N VAL A 308 -16.58 -13.25 -17.64
CA VAL A 308 -17.22 -12.83 -18.89
C VAL A 308 -18.50 -12.00 -18.70
N ASN A 309 -19.15 -12.06 -17.55
CA ASN A 309 -20.32 -11.25 -17.22
C ASN A 309 -19.99 -9.91 -16.55
N SER A 310 -18.71 -9.56 -16.43
CA SER A 310 -18.30 -8.36 -15.73
C SER A 310 -18.22 -7.14 -16.65
N GLN A 311 -19.35 -6.47 -16.84
CA GLN A 311 -19.33 -5.09 -17.30
C GLN A 311 -19.07 -4.18 -16.11
N GLY A 312 -17.92 -3.55 -16.04
CA GLY A 312 -17.68 -2.54 -15.04
C GLY A 312 -16.59 -2.85 -14.02
N VAL A 313 -15.39 -3.09 -14.52
CA VAL A 313 -14.17 -2.96 -13.71
C VAL A 313 -13.75 -1.50 -13.78
N SER A 314 -13.48 -0.88 -12.64
CA SER A 314 -12.95 0.49 -12.63
C SER A 314 -11.50 0.49 -13.10
N GLY A 315 -11.10 1.54 -13.80
CA GLY A 315 -9.87 1.67 -14.55
C GLY A 315 -8.54 1.69 -13.79
N ASP A 316 -8.45 1.09 -12.63
CA ASP A 316 -7.21 1.01 -11.84
C ASP A 316 -6.53 -0.35 -11.94
N LEU A 317 -6.47 -0.92 -13.14
CA LEU A 317 -5.78 -2.19 -13.34
C LEU A 317 -4.46 -1.95 -14.10
N PRO A 318 -3.29 -2.46 -13.68
CA PRO A 318 -2.06 -2.36 -14.47
C PRO A 318 -2.24 -3.10 -15.78
N ILE A 319 -1.64 -2.57 -16.81
CA ILE A 319 -1.58 -3.17 -18.12
C ILE A 319 -0.53 -4.26 -18.07
N ALA A 320 -0.86 -5.44 -18.54
CA ALA A 320 0.09 -6.50 -18.69
C ALA A 320 1.03 -6.18 -19.86
N SER A 321 2.31 -6.12 -19.59
CA SER A 321 3.34 -6.09 -20.62
C SER A 321 3.31 -7.31 -21.57
N ASN A 322 2.61 -8.38 -21.16
CA ASN A 322 2.48 -9.66 -21.89
C ASN A 322 1.10 -9.86 -22.49
N ALA A 323 0.26 -8.84 -22.58
CA ALA A 323 -1.03 -8.97 -23.25
C ALA A 323 -0.79 -9.45 -24.70
N THR A 324 -1.36 -10.57 -25.04
CA THR A 324 -1.41 -11.00 -26.44
C THR A 324 -2.09 -9.89 -27.23
N PRO A 325 -1.61 -9.49 -28.40
CA PRO A 325 -2.30 -8.53 -29.25
C PRO A 325 -3.77 -8.90 -29.39
N GLY A 326 -4.65 -7.97 -29.11
CA GLY A 326 -6.10 -8.22 -29.04
C GLY A 326 -6.66 -8.43 -27.64
N ASN A 327 -5.86 -8.58 -26.61
CA ASN A 327 -6.29 -8.66 -25.20
C ASN A 327 -5.72 -7.48 -24.42
N VAL A 328 -6.15 -6.29 -24.75
CA VAL A 328 -5.73 -5.10 -24.02
C VAL A 328 -6.63 -4.92 -22.81
N LEU A 329 -6.02 -4.92 -21.66
CA LEU A 329 -6.69 -4.70 -20.39
C LEU A 329 -6.72 -3.24 -20.03
N PRO A 330 -7.77 -2.77 -19.38
CA PRO A 330 -7.69 -1.46 -18.72
C PRO A 330 -6.55 -1.45 -17.72
N ALA A 331 -5.86 -0.34 -17.63
CA ALA A 331 -4.75 -0.17 -16.73
C ALA A 331 -5.11 -0.62 -15.32
N LEU A 332 -4.41 -1.63 -14.87
CA LEU A 332 -4.39 -1.91 -13.46
C LEU A 332 -3.43 -0.91 -12.84
N ASN A 333 -3.81 -0.26 -11.91
CA ASN A 333 -3.12 0.43 -10.90
C ASN A 333 -1.60 0.66 -11.08
N SER A 334 -1.25 1.83 -10.88
CA SER A 334 0.06 2.38 -10.55
C SER A 334 0.87 1.65 -9.46
N GLY A 335 0.45 0.49 -8.99
CA GLY A 335 1.17 -0.29 -7.99
C GLY A 335 2.47 -0.90 -8.53
N ALA A 336 3.49 -1.00 -7.69
CA ALA A 336 4.75 -1.67 -7.99
C ALA A 336 4.63 -3.22 -8.06
N GLY A 337 3.39 -3.74 -8.09
CA GLY A 337 3.13 -5.17 -8.07
C GLY A 337 3.53 -5.87 -9.37
N SER A 338 3.90 -7.13 -9.25
CA SER A 338 4.27 -7.99 -10.37
C SER A 338 3.29 -9.14 -10.56
N ILE A 339 3.20 -9.63 -11.80
CA ILE A 339 2.56 -10.89 -12.14
C ILE A 339 3.59 -11.73 -12.88
N THR A 340 3.86 -12.94 -12.37
CA THR A 340 4.81 -13.86 -12.97
C THR A 340 4.10 -15.14 -13.40
N SER A 341 4.29 -15.54 -14.66
CA SER A 341 3.62 -16.70 -15.26
C SER A 341 4.64 -17.77 -15.69
N GLY A 342 4.35 -19.03 -15.41
CA GLY A 342 5.13 -20.19 -15.84
C GLY A 342 4.25 -21.30 -16.43
N ASN A 343 4.85 -22.29 -17.11
CA ASN A 343 4.22 -23.50 -17.63
C ASN A 343 2.91 -23.27 -18.41
N GLY A 344 2.88 -22.31 -19.32
CA GLY A 344 1.72 -22.03 -20.15
C GLY A 344 0.62 -21.21 -19.47
N ALA A 345 0.83 -20.76 -18.24
CA ALA A 345 -0.01 -19.77 -17.59
C ALA A 345 0.12 -18.41 -18.29
N LYS A 346 -0.88 -17.57 -18.10
CA LYS A 346 -0.90 -16.21 -18.66
C LYS A 346 -1.23 -15.20 -17.58
N ASP A 347 -0.60 -14.01 -17.66
CA ASP A 347 -0.78 -12.97 -16.67
C ASP A 347 -2.23 -12.54 -16.54
N TYR A 348 -2.92 -12.39 -17.68
CA TYR A 348 -4.29 -11.90 -17.69
C TYR A 348 -5.19 -12.68 -18.66
N TYR A 349 -6.45 -12.73 -18.31
CA TYR A 349 -7.53 -13.03 -19.23
C TYR A 349 -8.67 -12.03 -19.03
N ALA A 350 -8.99 -11.25 -20.04
CA ALA A 350 -10.13 -10.34 -20.03
C ALA A 350 -10.69 -10.17 -21.44
N PRO A 351 -11.98 -9.88 -21.55
CA PRO A 351 -12.52 -9.28 -22.77
C PRO A 351 -11.89 -7.91 -22.97
N THR A 352 -11.53 -7.59 -24.20
CA THR A 352 -10.95 -6.30 -24.56
C THR A 352 -11.97 -5.18 -24.54
N ASP A 353 -11.57 -4.01 -24.05
CA ASP A 353 -12.26 -2.76 -24.31
C ASP A 353 -12.08 -2.40 -25.80
N PRO A 354 -13.17 -2.23 -26.58
CA PRO A 354 -13.07 -1.91 -28.00
C PRO A 354 -12.29 -0.64 -28.31
N SER A 355 -12.29 0.32 -27.39
CA SER A 355 -11.54 1.57 -27.53
C SER A 355 -10.03 1.37 -27.33
N LYS A 356 -9.61 0.19 -26.87
CA LYS A 356 -8.23 -0.14 -26.50
C LYS A 356 -7.69 -1.39 -27.23
N THR A 357 -8.15 -1.63 -28.42
CA THR A 357 -7.66 -2.74 -29.26
C THR A 357 -6.30 -2.39 -29.87
N VAL A 358 -5.36 -3.31 -29.81
CA VAL A 358 -4.06 -3.19 -30.47
C VAL A 358 -4.19 -3.64 -31.92
N GLY A 359 -3.72 -2.83 -32.85
CA GLY A 359 -3.83 -3.13 -34.28
C GLY A 359 -5.28 -3.19 -34.79
N GLY A 360 -6.22 -2.64 -34.06
CA GLY A 360 -7.61 -2.61 -34.47
C GLY A 360 -8.38 -3.92 -34.25
N VAL A 361 -7.75 -4.95 -33.65
CA VAL A 361 -8.37 -6.25 -33.37
C VAL A 361 -8.46 -6.51 -31.88
N GLY A 362 -9.61 -7.01 -31.44
CA GLY A 362 -9.83 -7.33 -30.04
C GLY A 362 -10.93 -8.34 -29.82
N ILE A 363 -11.11 -8.75 -28.55
CA ILE A 363 -12.20 -9.60 -28.10
C ILE A 363 -13.09 -8.76 -27.19
N VAL A 364 -14.37 -8.74 -27.46
CA VAL A 364 -15.38 -8.03 -26.65
C VAL A 364 -16.39 -9.01 -26.10
N GLN A 365 -16.96 -8.66 -24.97
CA GLN A 365 -18.07 -9.38 -24.41
C GLN A 365 -19.40 -8.77 -24.86
N LEU A 366 -20.26 -9.60 -25.40
CA LEU A 366 -21.62 -9.23 -25.75
C LEU A 366 -22.52 -9.19 -24.48
N PRO A 367 -23.66 -8.47 -24.54
CA PRO A 367 -24.59 -8.40 -23.42
C PRO A 367 -25.11 -9.77 -22.92
N ASN A 368 -25.12 -10.79 -23.80
CA ASN A 368 -25.50 -12.16 -23.47
C ASN A 368 -24.37 -13.01 -22.87
N GLY A 369 -23.22 -12.38 -22.52
CA GLY A 369 -22.07 -13.05 -21.92
C GLY A 369 -21.13 -13.77 -22.89
N ARG A 370 -21.45 -13.83 -24.19
CA ARG A 370 -20.57 -14.45 -25.19
C ARG A 370 -19.41 -13.54 -25.56
N LEU A 371 -18.29 -14.17 -25.91
CA LEU A 371 -17.15 -13.47 -26.50
C LEU A 371 -17.36 -13.30 -28.01
N ALA A 372 -17.01 -12.12 -28.51
CA ALA A 372 -17.03 -11.82 -29.95
C ALA A 372 -15.73 -11.13 -30.35
N ILE A 373 -15.31 -11.36 -31.60
CA ILE A 373 -14.18 -10.66 -32.18
C ILE A 373 -14.64 -9.25 -32.59
N GLN A 374 -13.82 -8.26 -32.30
CA GLN A 374 -14.03 -6.89 -32.72
C GLN A 374 -12.87 -6.39 -33.55
N ARG A 375 -13.18 -5.61 -34.61
CA ARG A 375 -12.18 -4.96 -35.45
C ARG A 375 -12.51 -3.48 -35.64
N ASN A 376 -11.55 -2.61 -35.37
CA ASN A 376 -11.71 -1.16 -35.51
C ASN A 376 -13.02 -0.64 -34.86
N GLY A 377 -13.37 -1.18 -33.70
CA GLY A 377 -14.58 -0.85 -32.97
C GLY A 377 -15.85 -1.54 -33.45
N VAL A 378 -15.80 -2.34 -34.53
CA VAL A 378 -16.97 -3.07 -35.06
C VAL A 378 -16.95 -4.51 -34.59
N THR A 379 -17.98 -4.92 -33.85
CA THR A 379 -18.18 -6.30 -33.42
C THR A 379 -18.64 -7.17 -34.58
N LEU A 380 -17.94 -8.28 -34.81
CA LEU A 380 -18.34 -9.26 -35.83
C LEU A 380 -19.42 -10.19 -35.27
N ASP A 381 -20.42 -10.49 -36.08
CA ASP A 381 -21.40 -11.50 -35.74
C ASP A 381 -20.89 -12.92 -36.03
N ASP A 382 -21.61 -13.94 -35.52
CA ASP A 382 -21.17 -15.34 -35.65
C ASP A 382 -21.13 -15.84 -37.10
N SER A 383 -21.85 -15.19 -38.03
CA SER A 383 -21.81 -15.55 -39.46
C SER A 383 -20.52 -15.07 -40.12
N GLN A 384 -19.86 -14.11 -39.53
CA GLN A 384 -18.59 -13.52 -40.00
C GLN A 384 -17.37 -14.20 -39.36
N VAL A 385 -17.59 -15.13 -38.41
CA VAL A 385 -16.53 -15.85 -37.67
C VAL A 385 -16.76 -17.35 -37.79
N GLN A 386 -15.78 -18.07 -38.32
CA GLN A 386 -15.89 -19.52 -38.44
C GLN A 386 -15.53 -20.24 -37.15
N THR A 387 -16.35 -21.22 -36.77
CA THR A 387 -16.06 -22.14 -35.66
C THR A 387 -15.04 -23.20 -36.11
N ILE A 388 -13.98 -23.33 -35.29
CA ILE A 388 -12.99 -24.40 -35.48
C ILE A 388 -13.47 -25.60 -34.67
N ASP A 389 -13.80 -26.69 -35.39
CA ASP A 389 -14.13 -27.98 -34.78
C ASP A 389 -12.94 -28.92 -34.88
N TYR A 390 -12.42 -29.34 -33.74
CA TYR A 390 -11.26 -30.23 -33.67
C TYR A 390 -11.56 -31.67 -34.10
N THR A 391 -12.84 -32.01 -34.32
CA THR A 391 -13.29 -33.33 -34.75
C THR A 391 -13.31 -33.51 -36.24
N THR A 392 -13.21 -32.43 -37.02
CA THR A 392 -13.18 -32.49 -38.49
C THR A 392 -11.77 -32.23 -39.06
N PRO A 393 -11.35 -32.94 -40.09
CA PRO A 393 -10.09 -32.64 -40.75
C PRO A 393 -10.10 -31.20 -41.33
N TYR A 394 -9.10 -30.47 -41.08
CA TYR A 394 -8.81 -29.04 -41.28
C TYR A 394 -9.02 -28.56 -42.73
N THR A 395 -10.20 -28.43 -43.24
CA THR A 395 -10.40 -28.06 -44.63
C THR A 395 -10.89 -26.64 -44.87
N ASN A 396 -11.47 -25.93 -43.89
CA ASN A 396 -11.98 -24.58 -44.15
C ASN A 396 -11.94 -23.71 -42.87
N TYR A 397 -10.96 -22.82 -42.75
CA TYR A 397 -10.90 -21.79 -41.74
C TYR A 397 -11.15 -20.42 -42.37
N ALA A 398 -12.17 -19.71 -41.94
CA ALA A 398 -12.34 -18.30 -42.20
C ALA A 398 -12.07 -17.52 -40.91
N PHE A 399 -10.97 -16.81 -40.86
CA PHE A 399 -10.74 -15.78 -39.85
C PHE A 399 -11.24 -14.47 -40.42
N SER A 400 -12.09 -13.76 -39.72
CA SER A 400 -12.47 -12.40 -40.12
C SER A 400 -11.32 -11.41 -39.84
N ASN A 401 -10.52 -11.70 -38.84
CA ASN A 401 -9.37 -10.90 -38.39
C ASN A 401 -8.35 -11.75 -37.65
N PHE A 402 -7.08 -11.49 -37.88
CA PHE A 402 -5.99 -11.96 -37.03
C PHE A 402 -4.80 -11.01 -37.14
N GLY A 403 -3.98 -10.95 -36.08
CA GLY A 403 -2.73 -10.19 -36.04
C GLY A 403 -1.54 -11.13 -36.10
N VAL A 404 -0.52 -10.73 -36.83
CA VAL A 404 0.79 -11.43 -36.86
C VAL A 404 1.82 -10.54 -36.21
N TYR A 405 2.52 -11.07 -35.19
CA TYR A 405 3.58 -10.34 -34.50
C TYR A 405 4.95 -10.64 -35.11
N VAL A 406 5.66 -9.59 -35.48
CA VAL A 406 7.03 -9.66 -35.99
C VAL A 406 7.98 -9.19 -34.91
N ASP A 407 8.69 -10.13 -34.27
CA ASP A 407 9.84 -9.81 -33.42
C ASP A 407 10.98 -9.28 -34.25
N THR A 408 11.37 -8.04 -34.02
CA THR A 408 12.38 -7.36 -34.84
C THR A 408 13.82 -7.82 -34.58
N LEU A 409 14.05 -8.73 -33.63
CA LEU A 409 15.30 -9.49 -33.50
C LEU A 409 15.26 -10.82 -34.24
N GLY A 410 14.19 -11.10 -35.00
CA GLY A 410 14.07 -12.27 -35.87
C GLY A 410 13.80 -13.59 -35.15
N ARG A 411 13.22 -13.56 -33.93
CA ARG A 411 12.90 -14.74 -33.13
C ARG A 411 11.54 -15.35 -33.45
N THR A 412 10.60 -14.59 -34.06
CA THR A 412 9.33 -15.11 -34.51
C THR A 412 9.37 -15.63 -35.93
N ARG A 413 8.46 -16.53 -36.28
CA ARG A 413 8.27 -17.09 -37.61
C ARG A 413 6.78 -16.97 -37.97
N PRO A 414 6.47 -16.83 -39.28
CA PRO A 414 5.09 -16.81 -39.74
C PRO A 414 4.38 -18.12 -39.41
N ILE A 415 3.10 -18.05 -39.09
CA ILE A 415 2.24 -19.21 -38.87
C ILE A 415 1.80 -19.74 -40.25
N ASN A 416 2.01 -21.01 -40.53
CA ASN A 416 1.42 -21.68 -41.68
C ASN A 416 -0.03 -22.04 -41.36
N ILE A 417 -0.95 -21.37 -42.02
CA ILE A 417 -2.39 -21.68 -41.93
C ILE A 417 -2.75 -22.45 -43.19
N ASN A 418 -3.00 -23.74 -43.05
CA ASN A 418 -3.48 -24.57 -44.16
C ASN A 418 -4.86 -24.09 -44.59
N GLY A 419 -5.07 -23.90 -45.90
CA GLY A 419 -6.33 -23.41 -46.42
C GLY A 419 -6.53 -21.89 -46.44
N ALA A 420 -5.49 -21.12 -46.05
CA ALA A 420 -5.53 -19.64 -46.04
C ALA A 420 -5.85 -19.01 -47.41
N ASN A 421 -5.71 -19.77 -48.48
CA ASN A 421 -5.89 -19.30 -49.87
C ASN A 421 -7.32 -18.86 -50.20
N SER A 422 -8.31 -19.02 -49.32
CA SER A 422 -9.70 -18.66 -49.54
C SER A 422 -10.16 -17.44 -48.75
N LEU A 423 -9.23 -16.79 -48.02
CA LEU A 423 -9.63 -15.91 -46.91
C LEU A 423 -9.58 -14.42 -47.25
N GLY A 424 -9.79 -13.85 -48.29
CA GLY A 424 -9.87 -12.40 -48.61
C GLY A 424 -9.95 -11.42 -47.39
N ILE A 425 -9.07 -11.53 -46.42
CA ILE A 425 -9.19 -10.93 -45.09
C ILE A 425 -8.19 -9.80 -44.90
N ASN A 426 -8.61 -8.74 -44.21
CA ASN A 426 -7.69 -7.72 -43.67
C ASN A 426 -7.09 -8.23 -42.37
N SER A 427 -5.78 -8.12 -42.19
CA SER A 427 -5.05 -8.59 -41.04
C SER A 427 -4.05 -7.54 -40.55
N ASP A 428 -3.77 -7.52 -39.28
CA ASP A 428 -2.82 -6.59 -38.70
C ASP A 428 -1.43 -7.23 -38.66
N LEU A 429 -0.43 -6.48 -39.10
CA LEU A 429 0.98 -6.83 -38.94
C LEU A 429 1.56 -5.99 -37.82
N LEU A 430 1.76 -6.62 -36.68
CA LEU A 430 2.29 -5.96 -35.49
C LEU A 430 3.81 -6.02 -35.49
N ILE A 431 4.45 -4.88 -35.62
CA ILE A 431 5.90 -4.77 -35.63
C ILE A 431 6.40 -4.46 -34.23
N GLY A 432 7.17 -5.36 -33.66
CA GLY A 432 7.81 -5.20 -32.39
C GLY A 432 8.87 -4.09 -32.37
N THR A 433 9.28 -3.69 -31.20
CA THR A 433 10.28 -2.64 -30.97
C THR A 433 11.55 -3.16 -30.30
N GLU A 434 11.77 -4.46 -30.31
CA GLU A 434 12.95 -5.11 -29.71
C GLU A 434 14.26 -4.58 -30.28
N PHE A 435 14.26 -4.12 -31.54
CA PHE A 435 15.42 -3.48 -32.17
C PHE A 435 15.93 -2.28 -31.37
N SER A 436 15.07 -1.63 -30.58
CA SER A 436 15.43 -0.43 -29.83
C SER A 436 16.56 -0.66 -28.82
N VAL A 437 16.78 -1.89 -28.38
CA VAL A 437 17.94 -2.23 -27.52
C VAL A 437 19.28 -2.11 -28.26
N LEU A 438 19.26 -2.16 -29.59
CA LEU A 438 20.47 -2.14 -30.44
C LEU A 438 20.82 -0.75 -30.97
N THR A 439 19.96 0.24 -30.82
CA THR A 439 20.15 1.56 -31.41
C THR A 439 19.42 2.67 -30.66
N ASN A 440 19.92 3.89 -30.76
CA ASN A 440 19.23 5.12 -30.36
C ASN A 440 18.63 5.86 -31.56
N SER A 441 18.73 5.29 -32.75
CA SER A 441 18.15 5.91 -33.93
C SER A 441 16.64 6.06 -33.79
N LYS A 442 16.12 7.20 -34.18
CA LYS A 442 14.67 7.51 -34.21
C LYS A 442 13.98 7.05 -35.49
N ASN A 443 14.76 6.57 -36.44
CA ASN A 443 14.26 6.02 -37.71
C ASN A 443 15.03 4.73 -37.99
N VAL A 444 14.32 3.63 -38.09
CA VAL A 444 14.92 2.30 -38.26
C VAL A 444 14.15 1.57 -39.35
N ILE A 445 14.90 1.02 -40.31
CA ILE A 445 14.33 0.14 -41.32
C ILE A 445 14.45 -1.28 -40.79
N ILE A 446 13.30 -1.99 -40.72
CA ILE A 446 13.34 -3.41 -40.39
C ILE A 446 13.94 -4.21 -41.53
N GLY A 447 14.99 -4.93 -41.19
CA GLY A 447 15.81 -5.61 -42.17
C GLY A 447 15.07 -6.69 -42.99
N LYS A 448 15.45 -6.86 -44.25
CA LYS A 448 14.85 -7.82 -45.16
C LYS A 448 14.87 -9.25 -44.62
N GLN A 449 15.94 -9.63 -43.90
CA GLN A 449 16.05 -10.97 -43.32
C GLN A 449 14.99 -11.25 -42.24
N ILE A 450 14.56 -10.22 -41.52
CA ILE A 450 13.52 -10.32 -40.51
C ILE A 450 12.15 -10.38 -41.17
N LEU A 451 11.90 -9.51 -42.14
CA LEU A 451 10.59 -9.38 -42.75
C LEU A 451 10.31 -10.41 -43.88
N GLN A 452 11.33 -10.89 -44.61
CA GLN A 452 11.14 -11.75 -45.75
C GLN A 452 10.26 -12.99 -45.49
N PRO A 453 10.45 -13.71 -44.38
CA PRO A 453 9.54 -14.84 -44.08
C PRO A 453 8.06 -14.44 -44.01
N PHE A 454 7.77 -13.26 -43.47
CA PHE A 454 6.42 -12.74 -43.35
C PHE A 454 5.93 -12.12 -44.65
N LEU A 455 6.80 -11.42 -45.41
CA LEU A 455 6.44 -10.78 -46.68
C LEU A 455 5.96 -11.79 -47.74
N ASN A 456 6.50 -13.00 -47.72
CA ASN A 456 6.03 -14.06 -48.62
C ASN A 456 4.56 -14.40 -48.39
N GLN A 457 4.10 -14.40 -47.15
CA GLN A 457 2.68 -14.58 -46.82
C GLN A 457 1.86 -13.30 -47.07
N ILE A 458 2.38 -12.15 -46.66
CA ILE A 458 1.74 -10.84 -46.81
C ILE A 458 1.48 -10.52 -48.28
N ASN A 459 2.49 -10.70 -49.14
CA ASN A 459 2.45 -10.36 -50.56
C ASN A 459 1.84 -11.47 -51.42
N SER A 460 1.40 -12.59 -50.86
CA SER A 460 0.73 -13.68 -51.62
C SER A 460 -0.62 -13.30 -52.21
N GLY A 461 -1.14 -12.10 -51.86
CA GLY A 461 -2.43 -11.62 -52.36
C GLY A 461 -3.62 -12.17 -51.60
N ILE A 462 -3.38 -12.95 -50.55
CA ILE A 462 -4.42 -13.61 -49.75
C ILE A 462 -4.90 -12.73 -48.60
N PHE A 463 -3.98 -11.92 -48.06
CA PHE A 463 -4.27 -11.05 -46.93
C PHE A 463 -3.91 -9.60 -47.22
N ASN A 464 -4.77 -8.66 -46.82
CA ASN A 464 -4.41 -7.25 -46.74
C ASN A 464 -3.87 -6.98 -45.35
N PHE A 465 -2.58 -6.97 -45.19
CA PHE A 465 -1.93 -6.62 -43.93
C PHE A 465 -1.76 -5.11 -43.81
N THR A 466 -2.15 -4.60 -42.68
CA THR A 466 -1.86 -3.22 -42.30
C THR A 466 -0.79 -3.26 -41.20
N PRO A 467 0.41 -2.70 -41.45
CA PRO A 467 1.44 -2.64 -40.43
C PRO A 467 1.10 -1.64 -39.34
N TYR A 468 1.24 -2.07 -38.11
CA TYR A 468 1.15 -1.24 -36.90
C TYR A 468 2.38 -1.46 -36.03
N SER A 469 2.78 -0.42 -35.31
CA SER A 469 3.74 -0.60 -34.22
C SER A 469 3.06 -1.31 -33.04
N ALA A 470 3.74 -2.28 -32.45
CA ALA A 470 3.31 -2.86 -31.20
C ALA A 470 3.47 -1.88 -30.01
N SER A 471 4.29 -0.85 -30.19
CA SER A 471 4.58 0.15 -29.15
C SER A 471 3.85 1.46 -29.40
N LEU A 472 3.38 2.08 -28.31
CA LEU A 472 2.81 3.44 -28.30
C LEU A 472 3.83 4.48 -28.79
N THR A 473 5.12 4.32 -28.45
CA THR A 473 6.17 5.32 -28.72
C THR A 473 6.81 5.20 -30.10
N TRP A 474 6.33 4.29 -30.93
CA TRP A 474 6.83 4.08 -32.30
C TRP A 474 5.69 3.99 -33.31
N MET A 475 5.94 4.44 -34.51
CA MET A 475 5.03 4.32 -35.65
C MET A 475 5.66 3.43 -36.71
N ALA A 476 4.92 2.46 -37.21
CA ALA A 476 5.32 1.60 -38.32
C ALA A 476 4.72 2.12 -39.63
N THR A 477 5.56 2.39 -40.62
CA THR A 477 5.15 2.84 -41.96
C THR A 477 5.65 1.86 -43.02
N PRO A 478 4.75 1.20 -43.75
CA PRO A 478 5.15 0.33 -44.85
C PRO A 478 5.63 1.14 -46.04
N GLU A 479 6.67 0.67 -46.71
CA GLU A 479 7.04 1.10 -48.05
C GLU A 479 6.47 0.12 -49.06
N VAL A 480 5.64 0.62 -49.94
CA VAL A 480 4.95 -0.17 -50.96
C VAL A 480 5.55 0.10 -52.33
N ASP A 481 5.86 -0.96 -53.07
CA ASP A 481 6.27 -0.86 -54.46
C ASP A 481 5.08 -0.32 -55.29
N PRO A 482 5.23 0.82 -55.99
CA PRO A 482 4.16 1.42 -56.76
C PRO A 482 3.60 0.55 -57.90
N SER A 483 4.39 -0.36 -58.42
CA SER A 483 4.03 -1.20 -59.54
C SER A 483 3.30 -2.47 -59.16
N THR A 484 3.69 -3.07 -58.03
CA THR A 484 3.18 -4.35 -57.56
C THR A 484 2.22 -4.21 -56.37
N GLN A 485 2.17 -3.02 -55.74
CA GLN A 485 1.39 -2.76 -54.52
C GLN A 485 1.83 -3.66 -53.33
N GLN A 486 3.00 -4.25 -53.39
CA GLN A 486 3.55 -5.13 -52.37
C GLN A 486 4.35 -4.35 -51.35
N ILE A 487 4.27 -4.74 -50.08
CA ILE A 487 5.13 -4.21 -49.02
C ILE A 487 6.55 -4.72 -49.22
N THR A 488 7.50 -3.82 -49.33
CA THR A 488 8.91 -4.13 -49.55
C THR A 488 9.74 -4.05 -48.27
N ARG A 489 9.37 -3.14 -47.41
CA ARG A 489 10.00 -2.92 -46.07
C ARG A 489 9.10 -2.13 -45.17
N VAL A 490 9.44 -2.12 -43.88
CA VAL A 490 8.76 -1.29 -42.86
C VAL A 490 9.77 -0.31 -42.26
N LEU A 491 9.39 0.96 -42.27
CA LEU A 491 10.10 2.02 -41.56
C LEU A 491 9.48 2.21 -40.20
N MET A 492 10.29 2.07 -39.15
CA MET A 492 9.88 2.40 -37.76
C MET A 492 10.35 3.80 -37.42
N THR A 493 9.43 4.68 -37.01
CA THR A 493 9.75 6.06 -36.64
C THR A 493 9.33 6.30 -35.19
N LYS A 494 10.29 6.76 -34.37
CA LYS A 494 10.00 7.08 -32.97
C LYS A 494 9.09 8.30 -32.90
N ILE A 495 8.04 8.17 -32.11
CA ILE A 495 7.18 9.30 -31.73
C ILE A 495 7.87 10.01 -30.55
N PRO A 496 8.10 11.33 -30.61
CA PRO A 496 8.69 12.08 -29.51
C PRO A 496 7.82 11.96 -28.26
N TYR A 497 8.43 11.82 -27.09
CA TYR A 497 7.69 11.76 -25.81
C TYR A 497 6.82 13.00 -25.57
N THR A 498 7.22 14.15 -26.11
CA THR A 498 6.44 15.39 -26.08
C THR A 498 5.11 15.33 -26.84
N ALA A 499 4.93 14.35 -27.73
CA ALA A 499 3.68 14.19 -28.47
C ALA A 499 2.54 13.62 -27.61
N PHE A 500 2.84 13.05 -26.45
CA PHE A 500 1.87 12.42 -25.55
C PHE A 500 1.38 13.34 -24.43
N VAL A 501 1.87 14.57 -24.39
CA VAL A 501 1.55 15.55 -23.32
C VAL A 501 1.18 16.89 -23.92
N ASP A 502 0.35 17.66 -23.18
CA ASP A 502 -0.03 19.01 -23.62
C ASP A 502 1.16 19.96 -23.47
N LYS A 503 1.38 20.80 -24.49
CA LYS A 503 2.48 21.77 -24.52
C LYS A 503 2.44 22.82 -23.42
N THR A 504 1.30 23.00 -22.78
CA THR A 504 1.10 24.01 -21.71
C THR A 504 1.40 23.44 -20.32
N THR A 505 1.69 22.14 -20.21
CA THR A 505 1.86 21.45 -18.95
C THR A 505 3.35 21.34 -18.54
N ASN A 506 3.59 21.01 -17.26
CA ASN A 506 4.93 20.78 -16.76
C ASN A 506 5.56 19.51 -17.35
N GLU A 507 4.75 18.53 -17.66
CA GLU A 507 5.12 17.25 -18.27
C GLU A 507 5.78 17.45 -19.64
N TYR A 508 5.37 18.49 -20.39
CA TYR A 508 6.00 18.81 -21.69
C TYR A 508 7.49 19.14 -21.55
N ASN A 509 7.84 20.03 -20.61
CA ASN A 509 9.22 20.40 -20.38
C ASN A 509 10.07 19.24 -19.86
N PHE A 510 9.47 18.35 -19.06
CA PHE A 510 10.13 17.13 -18.62
C PHE A 510 10.36 16.16 -19.79
N THR A 511 9.32 15.90 -20.59
CA THR A 511 9.40 14.98 -21.74
C THR A 511 10.33 15.49 -22.85
N ASP A 512 10.44 16.81 -23.03
CA ASP A 512 11.46 17.40 -23.90
C ASP A 512 12.87 17.07 -23.42
N GLY A 513 13.12 17.20 -22.13
CA GLY A 513 14.40 16.78 -21.54
C GLY A 513 14.63 15.27 -21.68
N LEU A 514 13.60 14.45 -21.50
CA LEU A 514 13.68 13.00 -21.68
C LEU A 514 14.03 12.63 -23.13
N GLU A 515 13.40 13.32 -24.11
CA GLU A 515 13.67 13.14 -25.53
C GLU A 515 15.13 13.48 -25.89
N GLN A 516 15.66 14.56 -25.32
CA GLN A 516 17.07 14.95 -25.52
C GLN A 516 18.04 13.92 -24.91
N ARG A 517 17.66 13.28 -23.78
CA ARG A 517 18.48 12.22 -23.17
C ARG A 517 18.46 10.93 -23.99
N TYR A 518 17.37 10.65 -24.72
CA TYR A 518 17.29 9.48 -25.60
C TYR A 518 18.43 9.43 -26.62
N ASP A 519 18.80 10.57 -27.19
CA ASP A 519 19.77 10.65 -28.30
C ASP A 519 21.21 10.40 -27.84
N VAL A 520 21.54 10.61 -26.58
CA VAL A 520 22.94 10.69 -26.11
C VAL A 520 23.37 9.53 -25.21
N ASN A 521 22.49 8.57 -24.93
CA ASN A 521 22.83 7.48 -24.04
C ASN A 521 23.65 6.39 -24.70
N SER A 522 24.59 5.80 -23.96
CA SER A 522 25.24 4.58 -24.34
C SER A 522 24.25 3.40 -24.37
N LEU A 523 24.37 2.50 -25.33
CA LEU A 523 23.44 1.38 -25.52
C LEU A 523 23.42 0.39 -24.36
N ASP A 524 24.49 0.30 -23.60
CA ASP A 524 24.64 -0.55 -22.42
C ASP A 524 24.40 0.17 -21.07
N SER A 525 23.99 1.44 -21.13
CA SER A 525 23.73 2.22 -19.91
C SER A 525 22.43 1.80 -19.24
N ARG A 526 22.40 1.87 -17.92
CA ARG A 526 21.18 1.67 -17.13
C ARG A 526 20.08 2.69 -17.48
N GLU A 527 20.46 3.90 -17.91
CA GLU A 527 19.49 4.91 -18.38
C GLU A 527 18.86 4.47 -19.73
N LYS A 528 19.61 3.79 -20.58
CA LYS A 528 19.07 3.22 -21.83
C LYS A 528 17.98 2.17 -21.56
N GLU A 529 18.09 1.43 -20.48
CA GLU A 529 17.05 0.46 -20.09
C GLU A 529 15.69 1.13 -19.85
N ILE A 530 15.68 2.37 -19.30
CA ILE A 530 14.46 3.16 -19.18
C ILE A 530 13.81 3.35 -20.55
N PHE A 531 14.58 3.78 -21.54
CA PHE A 531 14.04 4.01 -22.88
C PHE A 531 13.61 2.70 -23.56
N ASN A 532 14.32 1.62 -23.32
CA ASN A 532 13.91 0.30 -23.80
C ASN A 532 12.57 -0.10 -23.19
N LYS A 533 12.36 0.11 -21.89
CA LYS A 533 11.08 -0.15 -21.23
C LYS A 533 9.96 0.76 -21.76
N LEU A 534 10.23 2.04 -21.94
CA LEU A 534 9.24 2.96 -22.54
C LEU A 534 8.87 2.53 -23.97
N ASN A 535 9.80 1.93 -24.71
CA ASN A 535 9.55 1.39 -26.04
C ASN A 535 8.76 0.06 -26.04
N THR A 536 8.60 -0.60 -24.89
CA THR A 536 7.74 -1.79 -24.77
C THR A 536 6.30 -1.47 -24.40
N ILE A 537 6.01 -0.21 -24.08
CA ILE A 537 4.64 0.22 -23.74
C ILE A 537 3.77 0.03 -24.98
N GLY A 538 2.70 -0.74 -24.83
CA GLY A 538 1.81 -1.12 -25.90
C GLY A 538 0.93 0.02 -26.42
N ASN A 539 0.38 -0.17 -27.59
CA ASN A 539 -0.32 0.85 -28.38
C ASN A 539 -1.69 1.26 -27.81
N SER A 540 -2.02 1.00 -26.59
CA SER A 540 -3.23 1.48 -25.89
C SER A 540 -2.93 1.69 -24.42
N GLU A 541 -1.64 1.87 -24.11
CA GLU A 541 -1.15 1.92 -22.75
C GLU A 541 -0.68 3.35 -22.39
N GLU A 542 -1.40 4.38 -22.82
CA GLU A 542 -1.08 5.79 -22.56
C GLU A 542 -0.99 6.07 -21.05
N ALA A 543 -1.84 5.39 -20.27
CA ALA A 543 -1.84 5.56 -18.82
C ALA A 543 -0.53 5.08 -18.18
N LEU A 544 0.09 4.00 -18.71
CA LEU A 544 1.37 3.50 -18.24
C LEU A 544 2.51 4.46 -18.60
N LEU A 545 2.46 5.06 -19.80
CA LEU A 545 3.41 6.10 -20.17
C LEU A 545 3.28 7.34 -19.29
N ALA A 546 2.05 7.80 -19.07
CA ALA A 546 1.79 8.95 -18.21
C ALA A 546 2.28 8.71 -16.77
N GLN A 547 2.06 7.51 -16.23
CA GLN A 547 2.58 7.11 -14.93
C GLN A 547 4.12 7.12 -14.90
N ALA A 548 4.77 6.54 -15.88
CA ALA A 548 6.24 6.51 -15.94
C ALA A 548 6.82 7.93 -16.02
N ILE A 549 6.17 8.84 -16.74
CA ILE A 549 6.54 10.25 -16.81
C ILE A 549 6.40 10.91 -15.43
N ASP A 550 5.25 10.75 -14.79
CA ASP A 550 4.96 11.33 -13.46
C ASP A 550 5.96 10.85 -12.41
N GLU A 551 6.22 9.55 -12.33
CA GLU A 551 7.21 8.95 -11.42
C GLU A 551 8.63 9.54 -11.60
N MET A 552 9.02 9.80 -12.84
CA MET A 552 10.33 10.38 -13.16
C MET A 552 10.45 11.87 -12.85
N MET A 553 9.35 12.61 -12.70
CA MET A 553 9.36 14.08 -12.54
C MET A 553 9.87 14.55 -11.18
N GLY A 554 10.12 13.68 -10.23
CA GLY A 554 10.85 14.04 -9.00
C GLY A 554 10.00 14.67 -7.92
N HIS A 555 8.80 14.16 -7.70
CA HIS A 555 7.89 14.58 -6.61
C HIS A 555 8.51 14.49 -5.21
N GLN A 556 9.58 13.70 -5.04
CA GLN A 556 10.38 13.65 -3.83
C GLN A 556 11.00 14.99 -3.44
N TYR A 557 11.19 15.89 -4.40
CA TYR A 557 11.69 17.25 -4.18
C TYR A 557 10.58 18.27 -3.87
N ALA A 558 9.33 17.86 -3.81
CA ALA A 558 8.28 18.65 -3.18
C ALA A 558 8.60 18.86 -1.69
N ASN A 559 8.24 20.01 -1.15
CA ASN A 559 8.36 20.29 0.30
C ASN A 559 9.78 20.13 0.90
N VAL A 560 10.84 20.24 0.12
CA VAL A 560 12.22 20.24 0.65
C VAL A 560 12.38 21.29 1.73
N GLN A 561 11.82 22.47 1.52
CA GLN A 561 11.88 23.59 2.46
C GLN A 561 11.21 23.23 3.79
N GLN A 562 10.05 22.57 3.75
CA GLN A 562 9.34 22.12 4.93
C GLN A 562 10.17 21.12 5.72
N ARG A 563 10.78 20.14 5.06
CA ARG A 563 11.61 19.14 5.72
C ARG A 563 12.87 19.73 6.37
N ILE A 564 13.50 20.72 5.71
CA ILE A 564 14.62 21.48 6.29
C ILE A 564 14.15 22.25 7.53
N PHE A 565 13.05 22.97 7.40
CA PHE A 565 12.49 23.75 8.49
C PHE A 565 12.11 22.86 9.68
N GLU A 566 11.40 21.77 9.45
CA GLU A 566 11.00 20.84 10.51
C GLU A 566 12.20 20.24 11.22
N THR A 567 13.23 19.83 10.49
CA THR A 567 14.47 19.30 11.06
C THR A 567 15.18 20.34 11.93
N GLY A 568 15.32 21.57 11.45
CA GLY A 568 15.91 22.67 12.22
C GLY A 568 15.07 23.07 13.44
N ASN A 569 13.74 23.00 13.32
CA ASN A 569 12.83 23.36 14.40
C ASN A 569 12.87 22.37 15.58
N LEU A 570 13.29 21.12 15.36
CA LEU A 570 13.56 20.19 16.48
C LEU A 570 14.60 20.76 17.43
N LEU A 571 15.70 21.29 16.92
CA LEU A 571 16.71 21.95 17.73
C LEU A 571 16.15 23.14 18.51
N ASN A 572 15.30 23.96 17.89
CA ASN A 572 14.67 25.10 18.56
C ASN A 572 13.78 24.66 19.74
N LYS A 573 13.05 23.58 19.57
CA LYS A 573 12.23 23.00 20.63
C LYS A 573 13.10 22.51 21.77
N GLU A 574 14.16 21.78 21.48
CA GLU A 574 15.05 21.21 22.48
C GLU A 574 15.87 22.28 23.22
N PHE A 575 16.29 23.35 22.54
CA PHE A 575 16.90 24.51 23.20
C PHE A 575 15.93 25.19 24.16
N THR A 576 14.69 25.32 23.77
CA THR A 576 13.66 25.93 24.62
C THR A 576 13.44 25.10 25.89
N TYR A 577 13.39 23.77 25.75
CA TYR A 577 13.28 22.88 26.91
C TYR A 577 14.51 22.96 27.79
N LEU A 578 15.69 22.85 27.21
CA LEU A 578 16.94 22.87 27.93
C LEU A 578 17.13 24.16 28.75
N ARG A 579 16.70 25.31 28.20
CA ARG A 579 16.67 26.59 28.90
C ARG A 579 15.73 26.60 30.11
N ASN A 580 14.56 25.96 29.98
CA ASN A 580 13.49 26.02 30.96
C ASN A 580 13.47 24.81 31.92
N GLU A 581 14.32 23.80 31.72
CA GLU A 581 14.27 22.53 32.48
C GLU A 581 14.57 22.69 33.95
N TRP A 582 15.48 23.63 34.32
CA TRP A 582 16.07 23.70 35.63
C TRP A 582 15.69 24.98 36.37
N ASP A 583 15.61 24.86 37.69
CA ASP A 583 15.23 25.98 38.56
C ASP A 583 16.38 26.61 39.34
N THR A 584 17.41 25.83 39.56
CA THR A 584 18.61 26.36 40.26
C THR A 584 19.38 27.29 39.33
N LYS A 585 19.55 28.51 39.75
CA LYS A 585 20.27 29.55 38.96
C LYS A 585 21.75 29.59 39.28
N SER A 586 22.59 29.77 38.28
CA SER A 586 24.06 29.85 38.43
C SER A 586 24.66 30.79 37.39
N LYS A 587 25.80 31.35 37.77
CA LYS A 587 26.61 32.19 36.86
C LYS A 587 27.29 31.38 35.75
N ASN A 588 27.38 30.09 35.89
CA ASN A 588 28.04 29.22 34.91
C ASN A 588 27.35 27.83 34.90
N SER A 589 26.33 27.75 34.07
CA SER A 589 25.53 26.53 33.94
C SER A 589 25.78 25.92 32.57
N ASN A 590 26.20 24.67 32.54
CA ASN A 590 26.36 23.87 31.32
C ASN A 590 25.30 22.80 31.29
N LYS A 591 24.53 22.82 30.23
CA LYS A 591 23.38 21.90 30.02
C LYS A 591 23.56 21.17 28.69
N ILE A 592 23.39 19.88 28.70
CA ILE A 592 23.42 19.05 27.50
C ILE A 592 22.19 18.16 27.48
N LYS A 593 21.65 17.91 26.29
CA LYS A 593 20.49 17.05 26.09
C LYS A 593 20.66 16.25 24.84
N ALA A 594 20.40 14.94 24.95
CA ALA A 594 20.20 14.07 23.83
C ALA A 594 18.68 13.84 23.62
N PHE A 595 18.27 13.74 22.38
CA PHE A 595 16.85 13.57 22.04
C PHE A 595 16.65 12.69 20.82
N GLY A 596 15.47 12.09 20.73
CA GLY A 596 14.97 11.37 19.57
C GLY A 596 13.54 11.78 19.25
N MET A 597 13.16 11.63 17.98
CA MET A 597 11.82 11.92 17.48
C MET A 597 11.43 10.92 16.40
N GLN A 598 10.16 10.59 16.36
CA GLN A 598 9.52 9.89 15.26
C GLN A 598 8.28 10.69 14.87
N GLY A 599 8.08 10.84 13.56
CA GLY A 599 6.92 11.55 13.01
C GLY A 599 6.48 10.99 11.68
N GLU A 600 5.33 11.45 11.25
CA GLU A 600 4.70 11.09 9.97
C GLU A 600 4.12 12.35 9.31
N TYR A 601 4.22 12.43 8.02
CA TYR A 601 3.60 13.47 7.21
C TYR A 601 2.66 12.82 6.22
N LYS A 602 1.39 13.24 6.25
CA LYS A 602 0.34 12.80 5.35
C LYS A 602 -0.35 13.99 4.71
N THR A 603 -0.69 13.87 3.46
CA THR A 603 -1.38 14.91 2.71
C THR A 603 -2.32 14.30 1.67
N ASP A 604 -3.42 14.99 1.40
CA ASP A 604 -4.32 14.66 0.29
C ASP A 604 -3.99 15.46 -0.99
N THR A 605 -2.91 16.24 -0.97
CA THR A 605 -2.50 17.07 -2.11
C THR A 605 -1.83 16.19 -3.17
N ALA A 606 -2.43 16.10 -4.35
CA ALA A 606 -1.89 15.34 -5.47
C ALA A 606 -0.48 15.83 -5.85
N GLY A 607 0.43 14.89 -6.11
CA GLY A 607 1.82 15.17 -6.48
C GLY A 607 2.74 15.48 -5.29
N ILE A 608 2.28 15.26 -4.06
CA ILE A 608 3.12 15.33 -2.85
C ILE A 608 3.11 13.97 -2.18
N ILE A 609 4.29 13.48 -1.87
CA ILE A 609 4.49 12.13 -1.34
C ILE A 609 4.50 12.18 0.18
N ASP A 610 3.73 11.30 0.81
CA ASP A 610 3.77 11.05 2.24
C ASP A 610 5.14 10.53 2.67
N TYR A 611 5.51 10.78 3.92
CA TYR A 611 6.75 10.24 4.46
C TYR A 611 6.66 9.99 5.98
N LYS A 612 7.49 9.08 6.45
CA LYS A 612 7.81 8.91 7.86
C LYS A 612 9.21 9.41 8.13
N ASN A 613 9.44 9.96 9.30
CA ASN A 613 10.76 10.41 9.65
C ASN A 613 11.17 10.04 11.07
N LYS A 614 12.48 9.87 11.23
CA LYS A 614 13.12 9.60 12.52
C LYS A 614 14.31 10.50 12.68
N ALA A 615 14.34 11.23 13.78
CA ALA A 615 15.43 12.13 14.07
C ALA A 615 16.07 11.81 15.42
N TYR A 616 17.36 12.09 15.52
CA TYR A 616 18.10 12.05 16.77
C TYR A 616 19.17 13.13 16.75
N GLY A 617 19.44 13.64 17.92
CA GLY A 617 20.39 14.74 18.03
C GLY A 617 20.77 15.06 19.45
N PHE A 618 21.56 16.09 19.56
CA PHE A 618 21.94 16.66 20.86
C PHE A 618 21.96 18.19 20.80
N VAL A 619 21.76 18.79 21.93
CA VAL A 619 21.85 20.23 22.13
C VAL A 619 22.68 20.53 23.36
N TYR A 620 23.46 21.58 23.29
CA TYR A 620 24.29 22.12 24.38
C TYR A 620 23.92 23.58 24.60
N LEU A 621 23.83 23.97 25.85
CA LEU A 621 23.59 25.34 26.29
C LEU A 621 24.56 25.72 27.40
N ASN A 622 25.29 26.81 27.19
CA ASN A 622 26.04 27.49 28.25
C ASN A 622 25.27 28.75 28.62
N GLU A 623 24.99 28.91 29.88
CA GLU A 623 24.10 29.95 30.39
C GLU A 623 24.69 30.65 31.63
N ASN A 624 24.59 31.95 31.63
CA ASN A 624 24.86 32.82 32.77
C ASN A 624 23.51 33.36 33.31
N GLU A 625 23.16 32.90 34.48
CA GLU A 625 21.95 33.33 35.17
C GLU A 625 22.34 34.25 36.31
N THR A 626 22.27 35.54 36.10
CA THR A 626 22.53 36.53 37.17
C THR A 626 21.43 36.47 38.22
N VAL A 627 21.84 36.17 39.46
CA VAL A 627 20.93 36.07 40.61
C VAL A 627 20.28 37.43 40.94
N LYS A 628 20.92 38.53 40.58
CA LYS A 628 20.37 39.88 40.66
C LYS A 628 19.42 40.10 39.47
N LEU A 629 18.16 40.31 39.74
CA LEU A 629 17.14 40.76 38.81
C LEU A 629 16.50 39.70 37.88
N GLY A 630 16.91 38.44 37.91
CA GLY A 630 16.28 37.38 37.07
C GLY A 630 16.63 37.47 35.58
N GLU A 631 17.72 38.16 35.24
CA GLU A 631 18.26 38.17 33.89
C GLU A 631 19.05 36.89 33.63
N SER A 632 18.92 36.37 32.42
CA SER A 632 19.76 35.27 31.93
C SER A 632 20.19 35.53 30.48
N SER A 633 21.41 35.10 30.18
CA SER A 633 21.90 35.12 28.80
C SER A 633 22.72 33.85 28.56
N GLY A 634 22.71 33.40 27.34
CA GLY A 634 23.45 32.17 26.99
C GLY A 634 23.65 32.05 25.48
N TRP A 635 24.52 31.13 25.16
CA TRP A 635 24.70 30.67 23.78
C TRP A 635 24.47 29.15 23.71
N TYR A 636 24.05 28.69 22.57
CA TYR A 636 23.70 27.30 22.36
C TYR A 636 24.18 26.79 21.00
N LEU A 637 24.45 25.49 20.99
CA LEU A 637 24.84 24.74 19.82
C LEU A 637 24.10 23.40 19.81
N GLY A 638 23.64 22.95 18.66
CA GLY A 638 23.04 21.64 18.54
C GLY A 638 23.21 21.06 17.15
N ALA A 639 23.11 19.75 17.09
CA ALA A 639 23.13 19.01 15.86
C ALA A 639 22.02 17.96 15.86
N VAL A 640 21.38 17.78 14.70
CA VAL A 640 20.32 16.81 14.49
C VAL A 640 20.52 16.10 13.16
N LYS A 641 20.33 14.81 13.19
CA LYS A 641 20.20 13.95 12.01
C LYS A 641 18.75 13.50 11.89
N ASN A 642 18.14 13.73 10.74
CA ASN A 642 16.77 13.34 10.44
C ASN A 642 16.75 12.48 9.18
N LYS A 643 16.11 11.32 9.25
CA LYS A 643 15.94 10.39 8.15
C LYS A 643 14.49 10.37 7.76
N PHE A 644 14.22 10.52 6.49
CA PHE A 644 12.91 10.48 5.87
C PHE A 644 12.81 9.24 4.99
N ASP A 645 11.80 8.44 5.21
CA ASP A 645 11.40 7.32 4.38
C ASP A 645 10.11 7.72 3.67
N PHE A 646 10.17 7.91 2.35
CA PHE A 646 9.02 8.28 1.54
C PHE A 646 8.11 7.07 1.30
N SER A 647 6.81 7.33 1.21
CA SER A 647 5.78 6.32 0.92
C SER A 647 5.52 6.19 -0.59
N ASP A 648 6.50 6.52 -1.41
CA ASP A 648 6.46 6.29 -2.85
C ASP A 648 6.77 4.83 -3.18
N ILE A 649 6.44 4.42 -4.40
CA ILE A 649 6.61 3.04 -4.89
C ILE A 649 8.06 2.57 -4.77
N GLY A 650 9.01 3.42 -5.08
CA GLY A 650 10.43 3.11 -5.03
C GLY A 650 11.02 3.01 -3.63
N GLY A 651 10.33 3.55 -2.62
CA GLY A 651 10.86 3.69 -1.28
C GLY A 651 12.07 4.65 -1.24
N SER A 652 11.87 5.84 -1.78
CA SER A 652 12.88 6.91 -1.75
C SER A 652 13.25 7.32 -0.35
N LYS A 653 14.45 7.85 -0.17
CA LYS A 653 14.97 8.24 1.14
C LYS A 653 15.66 9.59 1.09
N GLU A 654 15.54 10.32 2.19
CA GLU A 654 16.32 11.54 2.41
C GLU A 654 16.94 11.50 3.81
N GLU A 655 18.16 11.95 3.92
CA GLU A 655 18.86 12.12 5.19
C GLU A 655 19.34 13.56 5.31
N GLN A 656 18.97 14.24 6.39
CA GLN A 656 19.40 15.61 6.66
C GLN A 656 20.23 15.66 7.94
N ASN A 657 21.31 16.41 7.89
CA ASN A 657 22.14 16.75 9.05
C ASN A 657 22.15 18.26 9.18
N ILE A 658 21.65 18.78 10.29
CA ILE A 658 21.59 20.24 10.55
C ILE A 658 22.34 20.55 11.86
N VAL A 659 23.19 21.53 11.78
CA VAL A 659 23.83 22.17 12.93
C VAL A 659 23.25 23.56 13.09
N LYS A 660 22.88 23.92 14.30
CA LYS A 660 22.31 25.22 14.65
C LYS A 660 23.03 25.80 15.84
N ALA A 661 23.38 27.09 15.76
CA ALA A 661 23.97 27.82 16.83
C ALA A 661 23.24 29.15 17.06
N GLY A 662 23.15 29.60 18.28
CA GLY A 662 22.48 30.86 18.61
C GLY A 662 22.85 31.41 19.98
N ALA A 663 22.35 32.58 20.27
CA ALA A 663 22.44 33.23 21.54
C ALA A 663 21.08 33.82 21.94
N TYR A 664 20.86 33.91 23.24
CA TYR A 664 19.68 34.53 23.77
C TYR A 664 19.93 35.42 24.96
N LYS A 665 19.00 36.31 25.23
CA LYS A 665 18.91 37.12 26.43
C LYS A 665 17.49 37.11 26.96
N SER A 666 17.31 36.87 28.24
CA SER A 666 16.03 36.94 28.93
C SER A 666 16.08 38.04 29.99
N MET A 667 15.12 38.94 29.98
CA MET A 667 15.06 40.11 30.87
C MET A 667 13.70 40.15 31.56
N PRO A 668 13.65 40.47 32.87
CA PRO A 668 12.40 40.70 33.55
C PRO A 668 11.81 42.03 33.11
N LEU A 669 10.53 42.04 32.83
CA LEU A 669 9.74 43.26 32.59
C LEU A 669 8.97 43.60 33.88
N GLY A 670 9.48 44.51 34.69
CA GLY A 670 8.89 44.98 35.96
C GLY A 670 9.71 44.58 37.20
N LYS A 671 9.32 45.17 38.36
CA LYS A 671 10.01 45.05 39.63
C LYS A 671 9.41 44.00 40.58
N ASP A 672 8.35 43.29 40.19
CA ASP A 672 7.69 42.31 41.01
C ASP A 672 8.51 41.01 41.11
N HIS A 673 8.93 40.62 42.31
CA HIS A 673 9.73 39.43 42.53
C HIS A 673 8.96 38.11 42.50
N ASP A 674 7.67 38.12 42.76
CA ASP A 674 6.84 36.89 42.90
C ASP A 674 6.09 36.50 41.62
N ASN A 675 5.77 37.47 40.75
CA ASN A 675 5.02 37.26 39.50
C ASN A 675 5.77 37.84 38.30
N LYS A 676 6.97 37.41 38.03
CA LYS A 676 7.82 37.99 36.99
C LYS A 676 7.26 37.77 35.59
N LEU A 677 7.13 38.88 34.87
CA LEU A 677 6.97 38.89 33.45
C LEU A 677 8.40 38.92 32.80
N ASN A 678 8.75 37.90 32.05
CA ASN A 678 10.06 37.80 31.38
C ASN A 678 9.90 37.97 29.87
N TRP A 679 10.75 38.79 29.30
CA TRP A 679 10.93 38.88 27.86
C TRP A 679 12.24 38.24 27.44
N THR A 680 12.14 37.30 26.49
CA THR A 680 13.30 36.56 25.96
C THR A 680 13.41 36.81 24.46
N VAL A 681 14.60 37.20 24.04
CA VAL A 681 14.97 37.32 22.61
C VAL A 681 16.08 36.32 22.33
N ALA A 682 15.96 35.56 21.23
CA ALA A 682 17.00 34.66 20.74
C ALA A 682 17.23 34.89 19.25
N ALA A 683 18.49 34.86 18.85
CA ALA A 683 18.91 34.88 17.46
C ALA A 683 19.77 33.64 17.17
N GLU A 684 19.55 33.04 16.03
CA GLU A 684 20.19 31.78 15.66
C GLU A 684 20.50 31.70 14.18
N GLY A 685 21.46 30.87 13.83
CA GLY A 685 21.79 30.51 12.47
C GLY A 685 21.94 29.00 12.35
N PHE A 686 21.64 28.47 11.19
CA PHE A 686 21.83 27.06 10.92
C PHE A 686 22.55 26.83 9.60
N PHE A 687 23.22 25.68 9.56
CA PHE A 687 23.78 25.11 8.34
C PHE A 687 23.44 23.60 8.33
N GLY A 688 23.06 23.09 7.15
CA GLY A 688 22.72 21.69 6.99
C GLY A 688 23.18 21.11 5.67
N THR A 689 23.24 19.81 5.64
CA THR A 689 23.44 19.00 4.44
C THR A 689 22.29 18.01 4.30
N GLY A 690 21.89 17.72 3.07
CA GLY A 690 20.88 16.73 2.77
C GLY A 690 21.38 15.79 1.68
N ASP A 691 21.14 14.49 1.88
CA ASP A 691 21.40 13.43 0.93
C ASP A 691 20.06 12.83 0.50
N VAL A 692 19.79 12.78 -0.79
CA VAL A 692 18.54 12.23 -1.33
C VAL A 692 18.85 11.06 -2.25
N SER A 693 18.15 9.94 -2.02
CA SER A 693 18.08 8.80 -2.93
C SER A 693 16.65 8.75 -3.46
N ARG A 694 16.45 9.33 -4.63
CA ARG A 694 15.19 9.30 -5.36
C ARG A 694 15.08 8.00 -6.13
N LYS A 695 14.01 7.27 -5.92
CA LYS A 695 13.67 6.04 -6.63
C LYS A 695 12.34 6.22 -7.34
N PHE A 696 12.23 5.67 -8.52
CA PHE A 696 11.04 5.82 -9.36
C PHE A 696 10.82 4.60 -10.23
N LEU A 697 9.56 4.25 -10.42
CA LEU A 697 9.13 3.11 -11.22
C LEU A 697 9.05 3.50 -12.70
N VAL A 698 9.61 2.69 -13.57
CA VAL A 698 9.39 2.78 -15.01
C VAL A 698 8.95 1.42 -15.52
N VAL A 699 7.68 1.31 -15.86
CA VAL A 699 7.00 0.08 -16.28
C VAL A 699 7.01 -0.97 -15.16
N ASP A 700 8.06 -1.76 -15.05
CA ASP A 700 8.19 -2.89 -14.13
C ASP A 700 9.53 -2.90 -13.36
N ASP A 701 10.32 -1.82 -13.46
CA ASP A 701 11.62 -1.74 -12.82
C ASP A 701 11.83 -0.41 -12.08
N ILE A 702 12.54 -0.47 -10.97
CA ILE A 702 12.86 0.69 -10.15
C ILE A 702 14.24 1.21 -10.48
N PHE A 703 14.29 2.48 -10.84
CA PHE A 703 15.51 3.23 -11.12
C PHE A 703 15.81 4.18 -9.97
N GLU A 704 17.07 4.60 -9.86
CA GLU A 704 17.52 5.45 -8.75
C GLU A 704 18.36 6.63 -9.28
N ALA A 705 18.19 7.77 -8.64
CA ALA A 705 19.08 8.91 -8.79
C ALA A 705 19.42 9.50 -7.42
N LYS A 706 20.66 9.94 -7.23
CA LYS A 706 21.15 10.46 -5.95
C LYS A 706 21.65 11.87 -6.07
N SER A 707 21.40 12.64 -5.03
CA SER A 707 21.81 14.04 -4.94
C SER A 707 22.22 14.42 -3.53
N GLN A 708 23.00 15.49 -3.45
CA GLN A 708 23.34 16.16 -2.21
C GLN A 708 23.01 17.65 -2.32
N PHE A 709 22.61 18.25 -1.21
CA PHE A 709 22.37 19.69 -1.14
C PHE A 709 22.81 20.25 0.21
N ARG A 710 22.92 21.58 0.26
CA ARG A 710 23.21 22.34 1.46
C ARG A 710 22.04 23.24 1.79
N SER A 711 21.83 23.49 3.08
CA SER A 711 20.82 24.42 3.57
C SER A 711 21.42 25.34 4.61
N TYR A 712 20.93 26.55 4.69
CA TYR A 712 21.37 27.56 5.66
C TYR A 712 20.27 28.57 5.90
N GLY A 713 20.29 29.21 7.05
CA GLY A 713 19.32 30.23 7.38
C GLY A 713 19.56 30.88 8.71
N LEU A 714 18.71 31.85 9.01
CA LEU A 714 18.72 32.65 10.22
C LEU A 714 17.34 32.64 10.86
N GLY A 715 17.32 32.63 12.20
CA GLY A 715 16.08 32.65 12.97
C GLY A 715 16.12 33.69 14.07
N LEU A 716 14.96 34.23 14.37
CA LEU A 716 14.71 35.15 15.49
C LEU A 716 13.49 34.67 16.27
N ARG A 717 13.63 34.62 17.58
CA ARG A 717 12.54 34.28 18.48
C ARG A 717 12.35 35.36 19.52
N ASN A 718 11.09 35.77 19.74
CA ASN A 718 10.65 36.58 20.84
C ASN A 718 9.65 35.79 21.68
N GLU A 719 9.80 35.81 23.01
CA GLU A 719 8.89 35.14 23.93
C GLU A 719 8.62 36.06 25.13
N ILE A 720 7.37 36.19 25.49
CA ILE A 720 6.93 36.83 26.73
C ILE A 720 6.29 35.75 27.59
N ARG A 721 6.78 35.58 28.82
CA ARG A 721 6.34 34.55 29.76
C ARG A 721 6.04 35.18 31.13
N LYS A 722 4.91 34.85 31.71
CA LYS A 722 4.55 35.23 33.06
C LYS A 722 4.56 33.99 33.97
N ASN A 723 5.38 34.02 35.03
CA ASN A 723 5.38 32.96 36.02
C ASN A 723 4.46 33.34 37.19
N ILE A 724 3.40 32.63 37.39
CA ILE A 724 2.42 32.83 38.43
C ILE A 724 2.57 31.70 39.45
N ARG A 725 3.03 32.01 40.63
CA ARG A 725 3.14 31.06 41.72
C ARG A 725 1.75 30.87 42.38
N THR A 726 1.19 29.69 42.23
CA THR A 726 -0.16 29.36 42.80
C THR A 726 -0.09 28.70 44.15
N SER A 727 1.08 28.06 44.49
CA SER A 727 1.37 27.53 45.82
C SER A 727 2.86 27.48 46.05
N GLU A 728 3.29 27.00 47.23
CA GLU A 728 4.73 26.77 47.51
C GLU A 728 5.37 25.77 46.51
N ARG A 729 4.57 24.86 45.93
CA ARG A 729 5.04 23.77 45.05
C ARG A 729 4.58 23.92 43.60
N THR A 730 3.62 24.78 43.33
CA THR A 730 3.03 24.86 42.00
C THR A 730 3.19 26.24 41.37
N THR A 731 3.50 26.26 40.09
CA THR A 731 3.63 27.46 39.27
C THR A 731 2.88 27.23 37.95
N ILE A 732 2.15 28.22 37.49
CA ILE A 732 1.51 28.25 36.17
C ILE A 732 2.19 29.34 35.36
N SER A 733 2.67 29.02 34.17
CA SER A 733 3.41 29.94 33.34
C SER A 733 2.78 30.08 31.94
N PRO A 734 1.79 30.97 31.78
CA PRO A 734 1.33 31.32 30.43
C PRO A 734 2.41 32.07 29.68
N TYR A 735 2.50 31.83 28.37
CA TYR A 735 3.46 32.49 27.49
C TYR A 735 2.88 32.72 26.09
N GLY A 736 3.42 33.72 25.43
CA GLY A 736 3.28 33.93 24.00
C GLY A 736 4.64 34.07 23.35
N SER A 737 4.82 33.51 22.18
CA SER A 737 6.05 33.66 21.40
C SER A 737 5.77 33.90 19.93
N LEU A 738 6.69 34.64 19.29
CA LEU A 738 6.76 34.81 17.87
C LEU A 738 8.13 34.30 17.39
N LYS A 739 8.10 33.28 16.55
CA LYS A 739 9.28 32.70 15.91
C LYS A 739 9.28 33.12 14.45
N MET A 740 10.41 33.62 13.95
CA MET A 740 10.63 33.97 12.56
C MET A 740 11.89 33.26 12.09
N GLU A 741 11.83 32.59 10.95
CA GLU A 741 12.99 31.93 10.35
C GLU A 741 12.98 32.17 8.84
N TYR A 742 14.13 32.51 8.30
CA TYR A 742 14.41 32.49 6.87
C TYR A 742 15.42 31.39 6.60
N GLY A 743 15.12 30.56 5.63
CA GLY A 743 16.02 29.50 5.21
C GLY A 743 16.08 29.35 3.70
N ARG A 744 17.18 28.81 3.22
CA ARG A 744 17.44 28.57 1.81
C ARG A 744 18.18 27.25 1.63
N PHE A 745 17.85 26.51 0.59
CA PHE A 745 18.70 25.42 0.14
C PHE A 745 19.44 25.78 -1.16
N SER A 746 20.62 25.24 -1.33
CA SER A 746 21.37 25.33 -2.58
C SER A 746 20.64 24.58 -3.69
N GLY A 747 20.89 24.92 -4.94
CA GLY A 747 20.39 24.11 -6.06
C GLY A 747 20.79 22.64 -5.89
N ILE A 748 19.86 21.72 -6.11
CA ILE A 748 20.05 20.28 -6.00
C ILE A 748 20.41 19.75 -7.38
N LYS A 749 21.46 18.96 -7.46
CA LYS A 749 21.89 18.31 -8.71
C LYS A 749 22.04 16.82 -8.44
N GLU A 750 21.27 16.01 -9.13
CA GLU A 750 21.49 14.56 -9.08
C GLU A 750 22.77 14.20 -9.80
N ASP A 751 23.74 13.67 -9.07
CA ASP A 751 25.10 13.41 -9.58
C ASP A 751 25.26 12.00 -10.12
N THR A 752 24.50 11.06 -9.59
CA THR A 752 24.53 9.64 -10.00
C THR A 752 23.12 9.14 -10.28
N GLY A 753 23.00 8.08 -11.08
CA GLY A 753 21.74 7.45 -11.42
C GLY A 753 21.21 7.83 -12.80
N GLN A 754 19.93 7.53 -13.03
CA GLN A 754 19.27 7.62 -14.32
C GLN A 754 18.23 8.75 -14.34
N VAL A 755 18.00 9.36 -15.52
CA VAL A 755 17.09 10.50 -15.70
C VAL A 755 17.29 11.55 -14.60
N ARG A 756 18.52 12.01 -14.51
CA ARG A 756 18.94 12.91 -13.44
C ARG A 756 18.29 14.28 -13.59
N LEU A 757 17.84 14.81 -12.46
CA LEU A 757 17.23 16.11 -12.35
C LEU A 757 18.18 17.14 -11.75
N GLU A 758 17.98 18.41 -12.08
CA GLU A 758 18.49 19.52 -11.32
C GLU A 758 17.33 20.41 -10.85
N ILE A 759 17.37 20.82 -9.60
CA ILE A 759 16.38 21.67 -8.95
C ILE A 759 17.02 23.01 -8.61
N LYS A 760 16.36 24.09 -8.94
CA LYS A 760 16.84 25.45 -8.60
C LYS A 760 16.89 25.63 -7.08
N SER A 761 17.88 26.40 -6.61
CA SER A 761 17.88 26.90 -5.24
C SER A 761 16.58 27.65 -4.96
N ASN A 762 16.03 27.42 -3.79
CA ASN A 762 14.81 28.09 -3.35
C ASN A 762 14.88 28.39 -1.86
N ASP A 763 14.02 29.29 -1.40
CA ASP A 763 13.98 29.77 -0.04
C ASP A 763 12.58 29.60 0.57
N TYR A 764 12.53 29.73 1.88
CA TYR A 764 11.31 29.78 2.64
C TYR A 764 11.41 30.81 3.76
N TYR A 765 10.28 31.25 4.23
CA TYR A 765 10.18 32.00 5.46
C TYR A 765 9.04 31.49 6.33
N SER A 766 9.31 31.35 7.59
CA SER A 766 8.36 30.92 8.63
C SER A 766 8.08 32.08 9.57
N ILE A 767 6.83 32.28 9.90
CA ILE A 767 6.36 33.21 10.92
C ILE A 767 5.37 32.44 11.78
N LYS A 768 5.79 32.08 12.99
CA LYS A 768 4.99 31.25 13.90
C LYS A 768 4.67 31.96 15.20
N PRO A 769 3.50 32.57 15.32
CA PRO A 769 2.94 32.87 16.63
C PRO A 769 2.59 31.57 17.37
N GLU A 770 2.89 31.56 18.66
CA GLU A 770 2.60 30.46 19.57
C GLU A 770 2.06 30.99 20.89
N VAL A 771 1.02 30.37 21.41
CA VAL A 771 0.50 30.61 22.76
C VAL A 771 0.50 29.30 23.52
N GLY A 772 0.86 29.37 24.81
CA GLY A 772 0.93 28.16 25.61
C GLY A 772 0.86 28.45 27.10
N VAL A 773 0.73 27.36 27.86
CA VAL A 773 0.77 27.37 29.32
C VAL A 773 1.58 26.19 29.81
N GLU A 774 2.45 26.42 30.78
CA GLU A 774 3.23 25.40 31.46
C GLU A 774 2.76 25.29 32.91
N PHE A 775 2.42 24.09 33.32
CA PHE A 775 2.15 23.73 34.70
C PHE A 775 3.38 23.07 35.29
N LYS A 776 3.86 23.56 36.41
CA LYS A 776 5.07 23.10 37.08
C LYS A 776 4.77 22.71 38.52
N TYR A 777 5.20 21.53 38.91
CA TYR A 777 5.13 21.01 40.26
C TYR A 777 6.56 20.69 40.77
N LYS A 778 6.86 21.08 42.00
CA LYS A 778 8.12 20.85 42.68
C LYS A 778 7.94 20.12 43.99
N GLN A 779 8.74 19.11 44.20
CA GLN A 779 8.74 18.34 45.45
C GLN A 779 10.19 18.21 45.94
N PRO A 780 10.58 18.83 47.08
CA PRO A 780 11.81 18.47 47.77
C PRO A 780 11.76 17.00 48.18
N ILE A 781 12.76 16.24 47.79
CA ILE A 781 12.86 14.79 48.09
C ILE A 781 14.01 14.43 49.00
N ALA A 782 15.03 15.30 49.07
CA ALA A 782 16.14 15.19 49.98
C ALA A 782 16.77 16.57 50.24
N VAL A 783 17.72 16.67 51.14
CA VAL A 783 18.45 17.92 51.42
C VAL A 783 19.08 18.44 50.11
N ARG A 784 18.69 19.64 49.72
CA ARG A 784 19.13 20.30 48.49
C ARG A 784 18.81 19.55 47.20
N THR A 785 17.86 18.59 47.21
CA THR A 785 17.49 17.82 46.04
C THR A 785 15.98 17.98 45.80
N THR A 786 15.62 18.37 44.58
CA THR A 786 14.22 18.65 44.17
C THR A 786 13.84 17.80 42.98
N PHE A 787 12.70 17.17 43.09
CA PHE A 787 11.97 16.59 41.94
C PHE A 787 11.07 17.67 41.32
N THR A 788 11.06 17.75 40.01
CA THR A 788 10.25 18.68 39.24
C THR A 788 9.48 17.92 38.16
N ALA A 789 8.18 18.16 38.08
CA ALA A 789 7.35 17.72 36.98
C ALA A 789 6.76 18.94 36.28
N LYS A 790 6.80 18.95 34.95
CA LYS A 790 6.22 20.02 34.11
C LYS A 790 5.35 19.42 33.03
N LEU A 791 4.19 20.03 32.84
CA LEU A 791 3.28 19.73 31.74
C LEU A 791 3.09 21.02 30.94
N GLY A 792 3.44 21.01 29.68
CA GLY A 792 3.25 22.12 28.75
C GLY A 792 2.14 21.81 27.75
N LEU A 793 1.27 22.77 27.54
CA LEU A 793 0.25 22.76 26.48
C LEU A 793 0.41 24.02 25.64
N ALA A 794 0.49 23.86 24.33
CA ALA A 794 0.65 25.01 23.44
C ALA A 794 -0.05 24.81 22.11
N TYR A 795 -0.33 25.91 21.46
CA TYR A 795 -0.82 25.97 20.09
C TYR A 795 0.01 26.97 19.29
N GLU A 796 0.51 26.53 18.14
CA GLU A 796 1.22 27.39 17.18
C GLU A 796 0.54 27.36 15.83
N ASN A 797 0.70 28.43 15.05
CA ASN A 797 0.19 28.53 13.70
C ASN A 797 1.28 29.04 12.75
N GLU A 798 1.37 28.48 11.54
CA GLU A 798 2.32 28.92 10.50
C GLU A 798 1.67 29.97 9.61
N LEU A 799 2.19 31.19 9.63
CA LEU A 799 1.74 32.32 8.80
C LEU A 799 2.66 32.57 7.61
N GLY A 800 3.81 31.93 7.57
CA GLY A 800 4.81 32.05 6.51
C GLY A 800 4.51 31.15 5.30
N LYS A 801 5.50 31.06 4.44
CA LYS A 801 5.53 30.16 3.27
C LYS A 801 6.66 29.17 3.44
N VAL A 802 6.33 27.98 3.91
CA VAL A 802 7.27 26.87 4.14
C VAL A 802 6.92 25.64 3.28
N GLY A 803 5.67 25.21 3.28
CA GLY A 803 5.17 24.07 2.49
C GLY A 803 4.58 24.49 1.14
N ASP A 804 3.89 25.61 1.08
CA ASP A 804 3.25 26.15 -0.13
C ASP A 804 4.27 26.89 -1.03
N VAL A 805 5.31 26.17 -1.47
CA VAL A 805 6.35 26.72 -2.35
C VAL A 805 6.67 25.73 -3.46
N ASN A 806 6.41 26.14 -4.70
CA ASN A 806 6.76 25.34 -5.86
C ASN A 806 8.28 25.38 -6.11
N ASN A 807 8.88 24.23 -6.31
CA ASN A 807 10.26 24.11 -6.75
C ASN A 807 10.32 24.04 -8.29
N LYS A 808 11.42 24.48 -8.88
CA LYS A 808 11.66 24.40 -10.32
C LYS A 808 12.72 23.34 -10.59
N ALA A 809 12.37 22.39 -11.47
CA ALA A 809 13.25 21.31 -11.88
C ALA A 809 13.38 21.23 -13.40
N ARG A 810 14.44 20.59 -13.86
CA ARG A 810 14.61 20.18 -15.26
C ARG A 810 15.45 18.91 -15.34
N VAL A 811 15.36 18.21 -16.46
CA VAL A 811 16.23 17.08 -16.73
C VAL A 811 17.67 17.58 -16.92
N ARG A 812 18.59 17.02 -16.17
CA ARG A 812 20.01 17.45 -16.15
C ARG A 812 20.70 17.10 -17.46
N HIS A 813 21.65 17.93 -17.86
CA HIS A 813 22.39 17.79 -19.12
C HIS A 813 21.52 17.91 -20.39
N THR A 814 20.48 18.71 -20.31
CA THR A 814 19.61 19.07 -21.43
C THR A 814 19.41 20.58 -21.50
N THR A 815 18.86 21.04 -22.62
CA THR A 815 18.45 22.44 -22.81
C THR A 815 16.95 22.65 -22.58
N ALA A 816 16.25 21.63 -22.10
CA ALA A 816 14.83 21.70 -21.82
C ALA A 816 14.49 22.78 -20.80
N ASP A 817 13.31 23.34 -20.93
CA ASP A 817 12.80 24.36 -20.01
C ASP A 817 12.51 23.79 -18.61
N TRP A 818 12.41 24.69 -17.63
CA TRP A 818 12.12 24.34 -16.26
C TRP A 818 10.64 24.02 -16.10
N PHE A 819 10.34 22.92 -15.42
CA PHE A 819 9.00 22.56 -14.96
C PHE A 819 8.86 22.81 -13.47
N SER A 820 7.61 22.88 -12.99
CA SER A 820 7.32 23.10 -11.57
C SER A 820 7.03 21.78 -10.87
N ILE A 821 7.71 21.55 -9.75
CA ILE A 821 7.32 20.58 -8.75
C ILE A 821 6.44 21.29 -7.73
N ARG A 822 5.22 20.83 -7.58
CA ARG A 822 4.18 21.48 -6.79
C ARG A 822 4.50 21.46 -5.31
N GLY A 823 4.23 22.57 -4.60
CA GLY A 823 4.24 22.63 -3.15
C GLY A 823 2.91 22.23 -2.53
N GLU A 824 2.92 22.08 -1.21
CA GLU A 824 1.75 21.69 -0.41
C GLU A 824 0.64 22.75 -0.49
N LYS A 825 -0.57 22.33 -0.78
CA LYS A 825 -1.76 23.19 -0.79
C LYS A 825 -2.62 23.08 0.46
N ASP A 826 -2.34 22.08 1.30
CA ASP A 826 -3.10 21.89 2.52
C ASP A 826 -2.80 23.00 3.53
N ASP A 827 -3.83 23.69 3.94
CA ASP A 827 -3.78 24.79 4.89
C ASP A 827 -3.68 24.36 6.36
N ARG A 828 -3.37 23.09 6.66
CA ARG A 828 -3.14 22.64 8.03
C ARG A 828 -1.91 23.32 8.65
N ARG A 829 -2.07 24.58 9.00
CA ARG A 829 -1.03 25.46 9.56
C ARG A 829 -0.93 25.38 11.07
N GLY A 830 -2.00 24.92 11.71
CA GLY A 830 -2.11 24.81 13.15
C GLY A 830 -1.42 23.56 13.69
N ASN A 831 -0.81 23.67 14.87
CA ASN A 831 -0.14 22.60 15.56
C ASN A 831 -0.40 22.69 17.08
N GLY A 832 -1.06 21.69 17.65
CA GLY A 832 -1.20 21.54 19.10
C GLY A 832 -0.01 20.76 19.63
N LYS A 833 0.52 21.16 20.79
CA LYS A 833 1.69 20.54 21.41
C LYS A 833 1.39 20.18 22.86
N VAL A 834 1.85 19.00 23.25
CA VAL A 834 1.82 18.54 24.65
C VAL A 834 3.20 18.07 25.01
N ASP A 835 3.75 18.58 26.09
CA ASP A 835 5.09 18.26 26.56
C ASP A 835 5.08 17.89 28.04
N LEU A 836 5.69 16.77 28.38
CA LEU A 836 5.92 16.31 29.75
C LEU A 836 7.42 16.29 30.02
N ASN A 837 7.85 16.91 31.14
CA ASN A 837 9.21 16.88 31.59
C ASN A 837 9.26 16.48 33.07
N LEU A 838 10.09 15.50 33.38
CA LEU A 838 10.35 15.03 34.74
C LEU A 838 11.84 15.17 35.03
N GLY A 839 12.20 15.82 36.16
CA GLY A 839 13.59 16.07 36.50
C GLY A 839 13.90 15.94 37.98
N ILE A 840 15.15 15.61 38.25
CA ILE A 840 15.71 15.63 39.58
C ILE A 840 16.95 16.51 39.52
N GLU A 841 17.05 17.51 40.39
CA GLU A 841 18.20 18.40 40.45
C GLU A 841 18.66 18.63 41.87
N ASN A 842 19.95 18.80 42.02
CA ASN A 842 20.57 19.34 43.24
C ASN A 842 21.35 20.62 42.89
N THR A 843 22.15 21.11 43.84
CA THR A 843 22.94 22.37 43.68
C THR A 843 24.04 22.30 42.62
N ARG A 844 24.45 21.11 42.15
CA ARG A 844 25.51 20.91 41.16
C ARG A 844 25.10 20.11 39.94
N LEU A 845 24.22 19.15 40.10
CA LEU A 845 23.83 18.20 39.07
C LEU A 845 22.34 18.18 38.89
N GLY A 846 21.91 17.93 37.67
CA GLY A 846 20.51 17.68 37.34
C GLY A 846 20.37 16.68 36.18
N ILE A 847 19.32 15.87 36.27
CA ILE A 847 18.94 14.94 35.23
C ILE A 847 17.45 15.16 34.91
N THR A 848 17.11 15.19 33.63
CA THR A 848 15.72 15.30 33.17
C THR A 848 15.41 14.26 32.12
N VAL A 849 14.15 13.82 32.09
CA VAL A 849 13.56 13.01 31.02
C VAL A 849 12.35 13.77 30.52
N ASN A 850 12.23 13.86 29.21
CA ASN A 850 11.03 14.48 28.63
C ASN A 850 10.39 13.61 27.54
N ALA A 851 9.08 13.80 27.36
CA ALA A 851 8.30 13.29 26.26
C ALA A 851 7.42 14.41 25.70
N GLY A 852 7.25 14.46 24.41
CA GLY A 852 6.42 15.45 23.74
C GLY A 852 5.65 14.87 22.57
N TYR A 853 4.50 15.46 22.28
CA TYR A 853 3.64 15.11 21.16
C TYR A 853 3.20 16.38 20.43
N ASP A 854 3.27 16.35 19.11
CA ASP A 854 2.75 17.40 18.22
C ASP A 854 1.63 16.82 17.36
N THR A 855 0.48 17.51 17.28
CA THR A 855 -0.66 17.07 16.47
C THR A 855 -0.38 17.16 14.97
N LYS A 856 0.43 18.13 14.53
CA LYS A 856 0.89 18.23 13.16
C LYS A 856 2.01 17.22 12.91
N GLY A 857 1.73 16.23 12.06
CA GLY A 857 2.67 15.16 11.73
C GLY A 857 2.79 14.08 12.80
N GLU A 858 1.88 14.04 13.79
CA GLU A 858 1.85 12.99 14.82
C GLU A 858 3.22 12.71 15.45
N ASN A 859 3.99 13.78 15.65
CA ASN A 859 5.37 13.67 16.10
C ASN A 859 5.46 13.30 17.57
N ILE A 860 6.13 12.18 17.87
CA ILE A 860 6.48 11.78 19.24
C ILE A 860 7.97 12.07 19.45
N ARG A 861 8.28 12.74 20.53
CA ARG A 861 9.65 13.12 20.90
C ARG A 861 9.99 12.61 22.29
N GLY A 862 11.24 12.27 22.51
CA GLY A 862 11.78 11.93 23.81
C GLY A 862 13.22 12.41 23.95
N GLY A 863 13.63 12.71 25.17
CA GLY A 863 14.98 13.16 25.40
C GLY A 863 15.46 12.96 26.85
N LEU A 864 16.78 12.98 27.00
CA LEU A 864 17.46 12.87 28.29
C LEU A 864 18.41 14.07 28.41
N GLY A 865 18.19 14.89 29.41
CA GLY A 865 18.96 16.10 29.68
C GLY A 865 19.84 15.95 30.94
N PHE A 866 21.03 16.55 30.88
CA PHE A 866 21.98 16.64 31.99
C PHE A 866 22.39 18.08 32.19
N ARG A 867 22.55 18.46 33.44
CA ARG A 867 23.08 19.76 33.85
C ARG A 867 24.23 19.60 34.80
N VAL A 868 25.29 20.39 34.60
CA VAL A 868 26.42 20.51 35.50
C VAL A 868 26.69 21.99 35.81
N ILE A 869 26.82 22.31 37.06
CA ILE A 869 27.21 23.64 37.57
C ILE A 869 28.58 23.52 38.18
N TYR A 870 29.51 24.33 37.71
CA TYR A 870 30.87 24.42 38.25
C TYR A 870 31.00 25.56 39.25
#